data_43c63a3a3ca6e0a49bcccfb96563ca59
#
_entry.id   43c63a3a3ca6e0a49bcccfb96563ca59
#
_cell.length_a   1.000
_cell.length_b   1.000
_cell.length_c   1.000
_cell.angle_alpha   90.00
_cell.angle_beta   90.00
_cell.angle_gamma   90.00
#
_symmetry.space_group_name_H-M   'P 1'
#
loop_
_entity.id
_entity.type
_entity.pdbx_description
1 polymer ?
#
loop_
_entity_poly.entity_id
_entity_poly.type
_entity_poly.pdbx_seq_one_letter_code
_entity_poly.pdbx_strand_id
1 'polypeptide(L)'
;MTPSERDLSSPGRGLPFGHLGAVPETERPTEPADGLRVEDAAPAPGDGDGDGDGDAVDGPKELPEPTEVFGPDGRVVGWKGFRLSRFQLLAVDALRAGRNVLVSAPTGAGKTLVAEYAIEDAVRRGARCIYTAPIKALSNQKYRDFQDDPTIDVGLMTGDVTMHSDAPVLIMTTEILRNAIFESPRLLDDVAYVIFDEVHYLDDRERGTVWEESLIFLPKETRVIALSATVANVEELGGWMREARPQDLDVIVDAKRPVPLSHWVHVPEVGTFDAARTDKVRKMEAGRIASAIEKAKPRQPKRRRGGRRGRGGRSPRPAPPDPGRLFDELVDREMLPALVFSFSRRDCERLALKNEKRDLLEPDEKDRMDALQEELCERFQLDRAHLRGEVFRLARSGVAYHHAGMLPIYKEVVERMFTRGLLKMLFTTETFALGINMPARAVVFAGLKKFDGISFDYLRTRDYMQMAGRAGRQGIDDKGYVFQLIGPSELEDAPVQRWIRGKPEPVTSRFRMNYSTLLHLVARIGRDRVHDAWERSFAAYQTREKNKKARERQRRDQQRYVDRHLQLLDELGYLDGDRVTTKGEIARRLGGYELQVTELLFRGSLETLPSRALAMVFVAMIHEERRAAQRPWIPASMFGGTRRGIDKTMLELTGIEAKYGIEPGLKRPDWGLTPTVLGWCGGLSMDELEEELGINPGDVCRVFRMAIQLMRNTKRSIDREWDLTGRLEDAITALNRDEVDARRQLELGRQDGAD
;
A
#
# COMPACT_ATOMS: atom_id res chain seq x y z
N MET A 1 -61.78 12.42 7.41
CA MET A 1 -62.15 11.08 6.89
C MET A 1 -60.83 10.33 6.66
N THR A 2 -60.53 9.45 7.57
CA THR A 2 -59.40 8.51 7.57
C THR A 2 -59.70 7.30 6.67
N PRO A 3 -58.68 6.65 6.08
CA PRO A 3 -58.67 5.20 5.92
C PRO A 3 -57.41 4.57 6.51
N SER A 4 -57.56 3.84 7.53
CA SER A 4 -57.43 2.40 7.82
C SER A 4 -56.10 1.74 7.40
N GLU A 5 -55.48 1.28 8.44
CA GLU A 5 -54.43 0.25 8.51
C GLU A 5 -54.69 -0.95 7.58
N ARG A 6 -53.64 -1.40 6.89
CA ARG A 6 -53.51 -2.79 6.42
C ARG A 6 -52.11 -3.30 6.73
N ASP A 7 -52.11 -4.34 7.56
CA ASP A 7 -51.09 -5.33 7.81
C ASP A 7 -50.18 -5.64 6.61
N LEU A 8 -48.89 -5.61 6.84
CA LEU A 8 -47.88 -6.38 6.12
C LEU A 8 -46.91 -6.99 7.12
N SER A 9 -47.39 -8.08 7.71
CA SER A 9 -46.52 -9.05 8.39
C SER A 9 -45.84 -9.94 7.35
N SER A 10 -44.56 -9.84 7.26
CA SER A 10 -43.70 -10.88 6.71
C SER A 10 -42.42 -10.91 7.55
N PRO A 11 -42.03 -12.08 8.10
CA PRO A 11 -40.92 -12.17 9.05
C PRO A 11 -39.60 -12.16 8.32
N GLY A 12 -38.87 -11.05 8.43
CA GLY A 12 -37.43 -11.04 8.21
C GLY A 12 -36.78 -11.88 9.31
N ARG A 13 -35.99 -12.86 8.95
CA ARG A 13 -35.15 -13.64 9.88
C ARG A 13 -34.24 -12.68 10.62
N GLY A 14 -34.56 -12.33 11.86
CA GLY A 14 -33.72 -11.66 12.80
C GLY A 14 -32.64 -12.64 13.25
N LEU A 15 -31.41 -12.20 13.20
CA LEU A 15 -30.31 -12.89 13.86
C LEU A 15 -30.64 -13.08 15.34
N PRO A 16 -30.40 -14.24 15.92
CA PRO A 16 -30.60 -14.47 17.33
C PRO A 16 -29.49 -13.81 18.15
N PHE A 17 -29.65 -12.55 18.51
CA PHE A 17 -28.89 -12.01 19.64
C PHE A 17 -29.46 -12.59 20.92
N GLY A 18 -29.06 -13.83 21.22
CA GLY A 18 -29.29 -14.44 22.51
C GLY A 18 -28.58 -13.63 23.58
N HIS A 19 -29.28 -13.36 24.64
CA HIS A 19 -28.89 -12.72 25.87
C HIS A 19 -27.38 -12.88 26.18
N LEU A 20 -26.60 -11.83 25.99
CA LEU A 20 -25.34 -11.66 26.71
C LEU A 20 -25.70 -11.45 28.18
N GLY A 21 -25.70 -12.55 28.92
CA GLY A 21 -25.91 -12.56 30.35
C GLY A 21 -24.93 -11.65 31.04
N ALA A 22 -25.41 -10.97 32.07
CA ALA A 22 -24.59 -10.22 33.00
C ALA A 22 -23.46 -11.12 33.51
N VAL A 23 -22.24 -10.69 33.34
CA VAL A 23 -21.06 -11.31 33.95
C VAL A 23 -21.19 -11.14 35.44
N PRO A 24 -21.07 -12.20 36.27
CA PRO A 24 -21.08 -12.06 37.71
C PRO A 24 -19.85 -11.25 38.17
N GLU A 25 -20.09 -10.30 39.06
CA GLU A 25 -19.06 -9.60 39.82
C GLU A 25 -18.23 -10.65 40.58
N THR A 26 -16.98 -10.84 40.23
CA THR A 26 -16.02 -11.58 41.05
C THR A 26 -15.41 -10.63 42.05
N GLU A 27 -15.53 -11.03 43.29
CA GLU A 27 -15.04 -10.41 44.51
C GLU A 27 -13.59 -9.95 44.40
N ARG A 28 -13.34 -8.75 44.96
CA ARG A 28 -12.00 -8.20 45.21
C ARG A 28 -11.30 -9.03 46.29
N PRO A 29 -10.03 -9.39 46.12
CA PRO A 29 -9.22 -9.79 47.27
C PRO A 29 -8.78 -8.53 48.02
N THR A 30 -9.00 -8.59 49.33
CA THR A 30 -8.56 -7.66 50.36
C THR A 30 -7.03 -7.59 50.45
N GLU A 31 -6.53 -6.37 50.61
CA GLU A 31 -5.13 -6.09 51.01
C GLU A 31 -4.73 -6.78 52.33
N PRO A 32 -3.44 -7.00 52.50
CA PRO A 32 -2.86 -6.75 53.81
C PRO A 32 -1.73 -5.70 53.74
N ALA A 33 -1.78 -4.87 54.75
CA ALA A 33 -0.89 -3.79 55.05
C ALA A 33 0.51 -4.22 55.57
N ASP A 34 1.38 -3.19 55.62
CA ASP A 34 2.63 -3.04 56.40
C ASP A 34 3.92 -3.68 55.85
N GLY A 35 4.79 -2.80 55.35
CA GLY A 35 5.80 -2.11 56.20
C GLY A 35 7.13 -2.83 56.19
N LEU A 36 8.17 -2.21 55.60
CA LEU A 36 9.49 -1.98 56.22
C LEU A 36 10.60 -1.65 55.20
N ARG A 37 11.07 -0.42 55.31
CA ARG A 37 12.47 0.11 55.35
C ARG A 37 13.56 -0.47 54.42
N VAL A 38 14.13 0.50 53.78
CA VAL A 38 15.46 0.62 53.18
C VAL A 38 16.56 0.25 54.19
N GLU A 39 17.54 -0.52 53.73
CA GLU A 39 18.94 -0.41 54.19
C GLU A 39 19.93 -0.82 53.12
N ASP A 40 20.92 0.04 52.92
CA ASP A 40 22.13 -0.14 52.11
C ASP A 40 23.03 -1.26 52.63
N ALA A 41 23.68 -1.97 51.69
CA ALA A 41 25.06 -2.45 51.89
C ALA A 41 25.62 -3.11 50.62
N ALA A 42 26.75 -2.61 50.16
CA ALA A 42 27.71 -3.29 49.26
C ALA A 42 28.91 -3.78 50.11
N PRO A 43 29.97 -4.36 49.54
CA PRO A 43 30.10 -5.66 48.85
C PRO A 43 31.25 -6.52 49.44
N ALA A 44 31.49 -7.73 48.94
CA ALA A 44 32.76 -8.37 48.59
C ALA A 44 32.81 -9.89 48.83
N PRO A 45 33.83 -10.66 48.47
CA PRO A 45 33.74 -11.59 47.33
C PRO A 45 33.99 -13.05 47.78
N GLY A 46 33.75 -14.02 46.93
CA GLY A 46 34.11 -15.42 47.21
C GLY A 46 33.80 -16.40 46.09
N ASP A 47 34.82 -17.03 45.67
CA ASP A 47 35.04 -18.10 44.71
C ASP A 47 33.98 -19.20 44.64
N GLY A 48 33.76 -19.74 43.42
CA GLY A 48 33.03 -20.98 43.23
C GLY A 48 32.73 -21.33 41.79
N ASP A 49 33.45 -22.24 41.24
CA ASP A 49 33.29 -22.90 39.94
C ASP A 49 31.85 -23.35 39.64
N GLY A 50 31.42 -23.17 38.41
CA GLY A 50 30.15 -23.71 37.94
C GLY A 50 29.98 -23.46 36.44
N ASP A 51 30.15 -24.49 35.64
CA ASP A 51 29.87 -24.57 34.23
C ASP A 51 28.47 -23.99 33.90
N GLY A 52 28.43 -23.00 33.03
CA GLY A 52 27.21 -22.42 32.53
C GLY A 52 27.44 -22.02 31.06
N ASP A 53 26.68 -22.64 30.18
CA ASP A 53 26.61 -22.34 28.74
C ASP A 53 26.56 -20.84 28.52
N GLY A 54 27.65 -20.30 27.98
CA GLY A 54 27.72 -18.91 27.57
C GLY A 54 27.02 -18.74 26.23
N ASP A 55 25.93 -18.00 26.23
CA ASP A 55 25.44 -17.36 25.04
C ASP A 55 26.61 -16.58 24.40
N ALA A 56 27.08 -17.07 23.27
CA ALA A 56 28.08 -16.40 22.46
C ALA A 56 27.50 -15.06 22.00
N VAL A 57 27.93 -13.98 22.60
CA VAL A 57 27.76 -12.64 22.05
C VAL A 57 28.52 -12.66 20.71
N ASP A 58 27.76 -12.69 19.63
CA ASP A 58 28.28 -12.61 18.25
C ASP A 58 29.17 -11.36 18.18
N GLY A 59 30.48 -11.57 17.99
CA GLY A 59 31.43 -10.48 17.81
C GLY A 59 31.08 -9.67 16.55
N PRO A 60 31.62 -8.48 16.38
CA PRO A 60 31.34 -7.66 15.20
C PRO A 60 31.63 -8.50 13.95
N LYS A 61 30.58 -8.73 13.13
CA LYS A 61 30.70 -9.44 11.84
C LYS A 61 31.79 -8.78 11.02
N GLU A 62 32.79 -9.53 10.59
CA GLU A 62 33.81 -9.02 9.68
C GLU A 62 33.12 -8.45 8.44
N LEU A 63 33.46 -7.22 8.09
CA LEU A 63 32.94 -6.58 6.89
C LEU A 63 33.39 -7.40 5.67
N PRO A 64 32.45 -7.76 4.76
CA PRO A 64 32.80 -8.57 3.60
C PRO A 64 33.85 -7.86 2.73
N GLU A 65 34.79 -8.62 2.16
CA GLU A 65 35.73 -8.09 1.19
C GLU A 65 34.97 -7.46 0.01
N PRO A 66 35.48 -6.35 -0.55
CA PRO A 66 34.83 -5.67 -1.66
C PRO A 66 34.71 -6.60 -2.87
N THR A 67 33.50 -6.86 -3.30
CA THR A 67 33.20 -7.72 -4.46
C THR A 67 33.25 -6.96 -5.79
N GLU A 68 33.90 -5.79 -5.78
CA GLU A 68 34.06 -4.91 -6.94
C GLU A 68 35.12 -5.46 -7.91
N VAL A 69 34.75 -5.52 -9.19
CA VAL A 69 35.68 -5.80 -10.29
C VAL A 69 35.97 -4.50 -11.01
N PHE A 70 37.27 -4.13 -11.09
CA PHE A 70 37.72 -2.90 -11.72
C PHE A 70 38.17 -3.14 -13.18
N GLY A 71 37.76 -2.23 -14.05
CA GLY A 71 38.25 -2.14 -15.41
C GLY A 71 39.64 -1.50 -15.50
N PRO A 72 40.27 -1.49 -16.70
CA PRO A 72 41.58 -0.88 -16.93
C PRO A 72 41.62 0.62 -16.63
N ASP A 73 40.50 1.31 -16.65
CA ASP A 73 40.33 2.74 -16.36
C ASP A 73 40.02 3.03 -14.87
N GLY A 74 40.09 2.00 -13.99
CA GLY A 74 39.82 2.13 -12.58
C GLY A 74 38.32 2.27 -12.21
N ARG A 75 37.42 2.10 -13.17
CA ARG A 75 35.99 2.08 -12.91
C ARG A 75 35.53 0.70 -12.46
N VAL A 76 34.49 0.66 -11.62
CA VAL A 76 33.83 -0.59 -11.22
C VAL A 76 33.02 -1.11 -12.41
N VAL A 77 33.43 -2.22 -13.03
CA VAL A 77 32.77 -2.83 -14.19
C VAL A 77 31.94 -4.05 -13.83
N GLY A 78 32.14 -4.59 -12.63
CA GLY A 78 31.40 -5.71 -12.08
C GLY A 78 31.26 -5.60 -10.57
N TRP A 79 30.21 -6.24 -10.03
CA TRP A 79 29.94 -6.25 -8.59
C TRP A 79 29.08 -7.48 -8.22
N LYS A 80 29.40 -8.14 -7.11
CA LYS A 80 28.73 -9.39 -6.65
C LYS A 80 28.57 -10.43 -7.78
N GLY A 81 29.61 -10.61 -8.62
CA GLY A 81 29.60 -11.53 -9.73
C GLY A 81 28.78 -11.09 -10.96
N PHE A 82 28.13 -9.93 -10.92
CA PHE A 82 27.40 -9.37 -12.06
C PHE A 82 28.25 -8.37 -12.85
N ARG A 83 28.19 -8.47 -14.17
CA ARG A 83 28.69 -7.41 -15.04
C ARG A 83 27.67 -6.28 -15.06
N LEU A 84 28.10 -5.07 -14.69
CA LEU A 84 27.22 -3.90 -14.64
C LEU A 84 26.80 -3.45 -16.04
N SER A 85 25.52 -3.16 -16.21
CA SER A 85 25.00 -2.51 -17.42
C SER A 85 25.42 -1.05 -17.47
N ARG A 86 25.29 -0.40 -18.64
CA ARG A 86 25.75 0.99 -18.83
C ARG A 86 25.16 1.96 -17.79
N PHE A 87 23.87 1.89 -17.51
CA PHE A 87 23.25 2.81 -16.56
C PHE A 87 23.69 2.52 -15.11
N GLN A 88 23.93 1.25 -14.77
CA GLN A 88 24.45 0.86 -13.45
C GLN A 88 25.88 1.37 -13.27
N LEU A 89 26.75 1.26 -14.29
CA LEU A 89 28.09 1.84 -14.29
C LEU A 89 28.05 3.34 -14.01
N LEU A 90 27.23 4.07 -14.73
CA LEU A 90 27.09 5.52 -14.55
C LEU A 90 26.57 5.87 -13.14
N ALA A 91 25.66 5.08 -12.61
CA ALA A 91 25.13 5.30 -11.27
C ALA A 91 26.19 5.04 -10.19
N VAL A 92 26.94 3.95 -10.30
CA VAL A 92 28.05 3.63 -9.38
C VAL A 92 29.14 4.71 -9.43
N ASP A 93 29.53 5.17 -10.63
CA ASP A 93 30.50 6.28 -10.79
C ASP A 93 30.00 7.56 -10.09
N ALA A 94 28.74 7.90 -10.25
CA ALA A 94 28.13 9.07 -9.60
C ALA A 94 28.13 8.94 -8.07
N LEU A 95 27.77 7.77 -7.53
CA LEU A 95 27.80 7.48 -6.09
C LEU A 95 29.20 7.59 -5.52
N ARG A 96 30.21 7.02 -6.20
CA ARG A 96 31.65 7.11 -5.82
C ARG A 96 32.12 8.54 -5.83
N ALA A 97 31.64 9.38 -6.77
CA ALA A 97 31.92 10.81 -6.83
C ALA A 97 31.15 11.65 -5.77
N GLY A 98 30.38 11.04 -4.91
CA GLY A 98 29.60 11.73 -3.85
C GLY A 98 28.37 12.48 -4.34
N ARG A 99 27.85 12.17 -5.54
CA ARG A 99 26.69 12.83 -6.14
C ARG A 99 25.37 12.12 -5.80
N ASN A 100 24.28 12.86 -5.83
CA ASN A 100 22.94 12.30 -5.87
C ASN A 100 22.68 11.62 -7.22
N VAL A 101 21.76 10.66 -7.27
CA VAL A 101 21.46 9.91 -8.51
C VAL A 101 19.95 9.82 -8.71
N LEU A 102 19.46 10.14 -9.91
CA LEU A 102 18.12 9.81 -10.37
C LEU A 102 18.22 8.83 -11.54
N VAL A 103 17.79 7.59 -11.32
CA VAL A 103 17.76 6.54 -12.35
C VAL A 103 16.36 6.37 -12.87
N SER A 104 16.15 6.51 -14.18
CA SER A 104 14.92 6.18 -14.87
C SER A 104 15.17 5.04 -15.85
N ALA A 105 14.67 3.84 -15.52
CA ALA A 105 14.85 2.65 -16.33
C ALA A 105 13.62 1.74 -16.25
N PRO A 106 13.36 0.90 -17.28
CA PRO A 106 12.21 -0.01 -17.30
C PRO A 106 12.17 -0.95 -16.10
N THR A 107 10.98 -1.45 -15.80
CA THR A 107 10.82 -2.53 -14.80
C THR A 107 11.59 -3.76 -15.25
N GLY A 108 12.31 -4.40 -14.33
CA GLY A 108 13.18 -5.56 -14.61
C GLY A 108 14.55 -5.22 -15.21
N ALA A 109 14.94 -3.94 -15.31
CA ALA A 109 16.27 -3.56 -15.80
C ALA A 109 17.40 -3.70 -14.76
N GLY A 110 17.07 -4.04 -13.49
CA GLY A 110 18.09 -4.18 -12.43
C GLY A 110 18.41 -2.86 -11.72
N LYS A 111 17.43 -1.97 -11.54
CA LYS A 111 17.59 -0.72 -10.76
C LYS A 111 17.99 -0.98 -9.30
N THR A 112 17.47 -2.06 -8.71
CA THR A 112 17.74 -2.44 -7.32
C THR A 112 19.22 -2.61 -7.03
N LEU A 113 20.01 -3.09 -8.00
CA LEU A 113 21.45 -3.27 -7.86
C LEU A 113 22.17 -1.94 -7.52
N VAL A 114 21.70 -0.81 -8.03
CA VAL A 114 22.25 0.52 -7.68
C VAL A 114 21.99 0.85 -6.20
N ALA A 115 20.80 0.49 -5.70
CA ALA A 115 20.46 0.66 -4.29
C ALA A 115 21.29 -0.26 -3.39
N GLU A 116 21.45 -1.53 -3.77
CA GLU A 116 22.24 -2.52 -3.03
C GLU A 116 23.71 -2.11 -2.96
N TYR A 117 24.27 -1.59 -4.05
CA TYR A 117 25.64 -1.05 -4.06
C TYR A 117 25.80 0.11 -3.05
N ALA A 118 24.83 1.02 -3.01
CA ALA A 118 24.88 2.14 -2.07
C ALA A 118 24.70 1.69 -0.61
N ILE A 119 23.89 0.67 -0.35
CA ILE A 119 23.73 0.07 0.96
C ILE A 119 25.08 -0.51 1.43
N GLU A 120 25.72 -1.33 0.60
CA GLU A 120 27.02 -1.92 0.93
C GLU A 120 28.09 -0.85 1.15
N ASP A 121 28.12 0.20 0.32
CA ASP A 121 29.05 1.33 0.47
C ASP A 121 28.82 2.07 1.81
N ALA A 122 27.56 2.31 2.21
CA ALA A 122 27.23 2.93 3.50
C ALA A 122 27.68 2.06 4.68
N VAL A 123 27.34 0.77 4.66
CA VAL A 123 27.69 -0.18 5.73
C VAL A 123 29.22 -0.30 5.88
N ARG A 124 29.97 -0.41 4.79
CA ARG A 124 31.45 -0.44 4.82
C ARG A 124 32.07 0.81 5.43
N ARG A 125 31.41 1.94 5.34
CA ARG A 125 31.86 3.21 5.95
C ARG A 125 31.40 3.39 7.39
N GLY A 126 30.70 2.43 7.95
CA GLY A 126 30.08 2.53 9.28
C GLY A 126 28.93 3.54 9.34
N ALA A 127 28.31 3.87 8.20
CA ALA A 127 27.20 4.79 8.10
C ALA A 127 25.89 4.05 7.89
N ARG A 128 24.78 4.70 8.20
CA ARG A 128 23.43 4.14 8.02
C ARG A 128 22.89 4.45 6.62
N CYS A 129 21.97 3.58 6.17
CA CYS A 129 21.25 3.74 4.92
C CYS A 129 19.75 3.52 5.14
N ILE A 130 18.92 4.35 4.54
CA ILE A 130 17.47 4.18 4.57
C ILE A 130 16.96 3.86 3.17
N TYR A 131 16.24 2.76 3.04
CA TYR A 131 15.53 2.37 1.81
C TYR A 131 14.04 2.63 1.97
N THR A 132 13.46 3.48 1.12
CA THR A 132 12.04 3.76 1.17
C THR A 132 11.27 3.18 0.00
N ALA A 133 10.10 2.63 0.29
CA ALA A 133 9.19 2.08 -0.70
C ALA A 133 7.78 2.68 -0.58
N PRO A 134 7.02 2.76 -1.68
CA PRO A 134 5.70 3.40 -1.70
C PRO A 134 4.62 2.65 -0.93
N ILE A 135 4.79 1.37 -0.70
CA ILE A 135 3.78 0.52 -0.06
C ILE A 135 4.41 -0.49 0.90
N LYS A 136 3.68 -0.83 1.96
CA LYS A 136 4.12 -1.78 3.00
C LYS A 136 4.52 -3.14 2.44
N ALA A 137 3.78 -3.65 1.45
CA ALA A 137 4.10 -4.95 0.85
C ALA A 137 5.50 -4.97 0.22
N LEU A 138 5.88 -3.89 -0.48
CA LEU A 138 7.22 -3.76 -1.05
C LEU A 138 8.29 -3.59 0.03
N SER A 139 8.00 -2.81 1.09
CA SER A 139 8.91 -2.70 2.23
C SER A 139 9.15 -4.05 2.90
N ASN A 140 8.10 -4.83 3.13
CA ASN A 140 8.21 -6.17 3.72
C ASN A 140 8.99 -7.13 2.80
N GLN A 141 8.77 -7.06 1.48
CA GLN A 141 9.53 -7.88 0.53
C GLN A 141 11.00 -7.49 0.53
N LYS A 142 11.33 -6.19 0.45
CA LYS A 142 12.71 -5.72 0.49
C LYS A 142 13.41 -6.07 1.81
N TYR A 143 12.67 -6.04 2.89
CA TYR A 143 13.19 -6.49 4.19
C TYR A 143 13.59 -7.97 4.15
N ARG A 144 12.76 -8.85 3.57
CA ARG A 144 13.11 -10.27 3.38
C ARG A 144 14.29 -10.43 2.42
N ASP A 145 14.24 -9.77 1.25
CA ASP A 145 15.33 -9.83 0.26
C ASP A 145 16.70 -9.48 0.88
N PHE A 146 16.76 -8.49 1.77
CA PHE A 146 18.00 -8.08 2.43
C PHE A 146 18.35 -8.93 3.66
N GLN A 147 17.37 -9.54 4.32
CA GLN A 147 17.64 -10.49 5.41
C GLN A 147 18.33 -11.78 4.91
N ASP A 148 18.01 -12.20 3.68
CA ASP A 148 18.65 -13.36 3.07
C ASP A 148 20.14 -13.12 2.75
N ASP A 149 20.60 -11.87 2.78
CA ASP A 149 22.02 -11.51 2.65
C ASP A 149 22.68 -11.45 4.06
N PRO A 150 23.49 -12.44 4.46
CA PRO A 150 24.07 -12.50 5.79
C PRO A 150 25.03 -11.35 6.12
N THR A 151 25.42 -10.56 5.11
CA THR A 151 26.34 -9.42 5.27
C THR A 151 25.61 -8.13 5.62
N ILE A 152 24.27 -8.10 5.56
CA ILE A 152 23.47 -6.92 5.80
C ILE A 152 22.66 -7.11 7.08
N ASP A 153 22.91 -6.26 8.08
CA ASP A 153 22.00 -6.14 9.23
C ASP A 153 20.89 -5.13 8.86
N VAL A 154 19.65 -5.60 8.83
CA VAL A 154 18.50 -4.85 8.32
C VAL A 154 17.37 -4.75 9.32
N GLY A 155 16.82 -3.55 9.45
CA GLY A 155 15.62 -3.25 10.22
C GLY A 155 14.45 -2.85 9.32
N LEU A 156 13.25 -2.95 9.86
CA LEU A 156 11.99 -2.59 9.19
C LEU A 156 11.19 -1.61 10.03
N MET A 157 10.77 -0.51 9.42
CA MET A 157 9.86 0.46 10.02
C MET A 157 8.69 0.77 9.09
N THR A 158 7.53 0.25 9.41
CA THR A 158 6.27 0.54 8.72
C THR A 158 5.23 1.05 9.71
N GLY A 159 4.07 1.49 9.22
CA GLY A 159 2.98 1.90 10.12
C GLY A 159 2.48 0.77 11.05
N ASP A 160 2.71 -0.49 10.71
CA ASP A 160 2.21 -1.64 11.48
C ASP A 160 3.28 -2.27 12.37
N VAL A 161 4.54 -2.23 11.93
CA VAL A 161 5.65 -2.98 12.55
C VAL A 161 6.91 -2.14 12.60
N THR A 162 7.63 -2.24 13.71
CA THR A 162 9.00 -1.76 13.89
C THR A 162 9.84 -2.91 14.40
N MET A 163 10.93 -3.22 13.69
CA MET A 163 11.87 -4.30 14.01
C MET A 163 13.29 -3.78 13.77
N HIS A 164 14.20 -4.01 14.70
CA HIS A 164 15.60 -3.62 14.63
C HIS A 164 15.79 -2.16 14.16
N SER A 165 15.17 -1.21 14.89
CA SER A 165 15.21 0.24 14.53
C SER A 165 16.61 0.83 14.52
N ASP A 166 17.56 0.18 15.16
CA ASP A 166 18.95 0.63 15.28
C ASP A 166 19.87 0.01 14.24
N ALA A 167 19.33 -0.87 13.37
CA ALA A 167 20.08 -1.50 12.29
C ALA A 167 20.72 -0.46 11.36
N PRO A 168 21.92 -0.75 10.80
CA PRO A 168 22.58 0.14 9.84
C PRO A 168 21.77 0.33 8.56
N VAL A 169 20.98 -0.64 8.16
CA VAL A 169 20.08 -0.54 7.01
C VAL A 169 18.65 -0.56 7.49
N LEU A 170 17.90 0.51 7.24
CA LEU A 170 16.49 0.61 7.61
C LEU A 170 15.59 0.65 6.38
N ILE A 171 14.66 -0.28 6.31
CA ILE A 171 13.60 -0.26 5.29
C ILE A 171 12.37 0.41 5.88
N MET A 172 11.86 1.42 5.18
CA MET A 172 10.72 2.20 5.62
C MET A 172 9.70 2.40 4.51
N THR A 173 8.45 2.69 4.87
CA THR A 173 7.58 3.39 3.93
C THR A 173 7.95 4.88 3.90
N THR A 174 7.67 5.55 2.78
CA THR A 174 8.02 6.98 2.62
C THR A 174 7.32 7.86 3.67
N GLU A 175 6.13 7.47 4.12
CA GLU A 175 5.40 8.14 5.20
C GLU A 175 6.15 8.09 6.54
N ILE A 176 6.80 6.96 6.83
CA ILE A 176 7.58 6.81 8.06
C ILE A 176 8.85 7.67 7.99
N LEU A 177 9.54 7.69 6.84
CA LEU A 177 10.67 8.59 6.64
C LEU A 177 10.26 10.04 6.83
N ARG A 178 9.17 10.47 6.20
CA ARG A 178 8.64 11.84 6.35
C ARG A 178 8.37 12.19 7.81
N ASN A 179 7.73 11.28 8.55
CA ASN A 179 7.49 11.50 9.97
C ASN A 179 8.80 11.56 10.78
N ALA A 180 9.77 10.70 10.49
CA ALA A 180 11.10 10.74 11.11
C ALA A 180 11.81 12.08 10.88
N ILE A 181 11.74 12.65 9.68
CA ILE A 181 12.32 13.97 9.35
C ILE A 181 11.76 15.08 10.28
N PHE A 182 10.47 15.02 10.60
CA PHE A 182 9.81 16.05 11.40
C PHE A 182 9.84 15.76 12.92
N GLU A 183 9.68 14.51 13.34
CA GLU A 183 9.44 14.12 14.73
C GLU A 183 10.67 13.53 15.41
N SER A 184 11.55 12.89 14.67
CA SER A 184 12.70 12.16 15.18
C SER A 184 13.96 12.42 14.34
N PRO A 185 14.39 13.68 14.17
CA PRO A 185 15.51 14.02 13.26
C PRO A 185 16.82 13.31 13.63
N ARG A 186 17.03 12.96 14.90
CA ARG A 186 18.20 12.18 15.34
C ARG A 186 18.32 10.81 14.68
N LEU A 187 17.22 10.24 14.21
CA LEU A 187 17.25 8.98 13.44
C LEU A 187 18.01 9.12 12.12
N LEU A 188 18.23 10.35 11.66
CA LEU A 188 18.84 10.68 10.38
C LEU A 188 20.28 11.21 10.50
N ASP A 189 20.80 11.39 11.72
CA ASP A 189 22.09 12.04 11.95
C ASP A 189 23.26 11.30 11.27
N ASP A 190 23.24 9.95 11.27
CA ASP A 190 24.31 9.10 10.71
C ASP A 190 23.93 8.48 9.35
N VAL A 191 22.88 8.99 8.70
CA VAL A 191 22.38 8.42 7.44
C VAL A 191 23.12 9.01 6.25
N ALA A 192 23.94 8.18 5.60
CA ALA A 192 24.69 8.57 4.39
C ALA A 192 23.78 8.66 3.15
N TYR A 193 22.88 7.71 2.99
CA TYR A 193 21.99 7.61 1.83
C TYR A 193 20.53 7.40 2.23
N VAL A 194 19.63 8.08 1.51
CA VAL A 194 18.23 7.73 1.45
C VAL A 194 17.88 7.32 0.03
N ILE A 195 17.41 6.10 -0.10
CA ILE A 195 16.98 5.51 -1.37
C ILE A 195 15.45 5.68 -1.48
N PHE A 196 15.02 6.40 -2.50
CA PHE A 196 13.61 6.54 -2.87
C PHE A 196 13.30 5.58 -4.02
N ASP A 197 12.78 4.42 -3.71
CA ASP A 197 12.31 3.49 -4.74
C ASP A 197 10.95 3.92 -5.29
N GLU A 198 10.75 3.73 -6.60
CA GLU A 198 9.55 4.11 -7.31
C GLU A 198 9.19 5.61 -7.15
N VAL A 199 10.19 6.52 -7.27
CA VAL A 199 9.97 7.97 -7.04
C VAL A 199 8.88 8.61 -7.93
N HIS A 200 8.47 7.96 -9.02
CA HIS A 200 7.36 8.40 -9.85
C HIS A 200 5.98 8.36 -9.14
N TYR A 201 5.90 7.74 -7.95
CA TYR A 201 4.75 7.84 -7.05
C TYR A 201 4.52 9.25 -6.49
N LEU A 202 5.43 10.16 -6.70
CA LEU A 202 5.22 11.59 -6.49
C LEU A 202 3.95 12.12 -7.21
N ASP A 203 3.51 11.46 -8.30
CA ASP A 203 2.24 11.72 -9.00
C ASP A 203 1.01 11.02 -8.38
N ASP A 204 1.15 10.33 -7.26
CA ASP A 204 0.02 9.71 -6.57
C ASP A 204 -0.87 10.77 -5.90
N ARG A 205 -2.20 10.68 -6.09
CA ARG A 205 -3.16 11.69 -5.61
C ARG A 205 -3.21 11.79 -4.09
N GLU A 206 -3.00 10.69 -3.39
CA GLU A 206 -3.13 10.61 -1.92
C GLU A 206 -1.79 10.77 -1.22
N ARG A 207 -0.71 10.25 -1.83
CA ARG A 207 0.60 10.11 -1.20
C ARG A 207 1.70 10.97 -1.79
N GLY A 208 1.53 11.52 -2.99
CA GLY A 208 2.58 12.25 -3.70
C GLY A 208 3.24 13.37 -2.90
N THR A 209 2.46 14.08 -2.07
CA THR A 209 2.98 15.13 -1.17
C THR A 209 4.08 14.62 -0.24
N VAL A 210 3.95 13.41 0.28
CA VAL A 210 4.93 12.81 1.23
C VAL A 210 6.31 12.69 0.61
N TRP A 211 6.39 12.37 -0.68
CA TRP A 211 7.64 12.27 -1.44
C TRP A 211 8.34 13.62 -1.58
N GLU A 212 7.56 14.65 -1.92
CA GLU A 212 8.11 16.00 -2.05
C GLU A 212 8.56 16.55 -0.69
N GLU A 213 7.77 16.38 0.36
CA GLU A 213 8.13 16.78 1.71
C GLU A 213 9.42 16.09 2.16
N SER A 214 9.53 14.77 1.94
CA SER A 214 10.72 14.03 2.30
C SER A 214 11.97 14.55 1.58
N LEU A 215 11.90 14.78 0.27
CA LEU A 215 13.00 15.31 -0.51
C LEU A 215 13.41 16.75 -0.12
N ILE A 216 12.43 17.61 0.18
CA ILE A 216 12.65 19.00 0.54
C ILE A 216 13.26 19.16 1.94
N PHE A 217 12.82 18.34 2.90
CA PHE A 217 13.15 18.51 4.33
C PHE A 217 14.18 17.52 4.87
N LEU A 218 14.59 16.54 4.07
CA LEU A 218 15.70 15.63 4.42
C LEU A 218 16.96 16.43 4.77
N PRO A 219 17.77 16.05 5.80
CA PRO A 219 19.02 16.71 6.12
C PRO A 219 19.91 16.94 4.88
N LYS A 220 20.58 18.07 4.81
CA LYS A 220 21.34 18.48 3.62
C LYS A 220 22.52 17.58 3.33
N GLU A 221 23.08 16.99 4.34
CA GLU A 221 24.25 16.09 4.32
C GLU A 221 23.91 14.73 3.73
N THR A 222 22.67 14.29 3.89
CA THR A 222 22.21 12.99 3.40
C THR A 222 22.07 13.00 1.88
N ARG A 223 22.68 12.05 1.20
CA ARG A 223 22.59 11.87 -0.26
C ARG A 223 21.31 11.11 -0.66
N VAL A 224 20.84 11.40 -1.85
CA VAL A 224 19.60 10.85 -2.38
C VAL A 224 19.87 9.95 -3.60
N ILE A 225 19.29 8.77 -3.57
CA ILE A 225 19.21 7.86 -4.70
C ILE A 225 17.72 7.67 -5.04
N ALA A 226 17.31 8.17 -6.18
CA ALA A 226 15.93 8.09 -6.65
C ALA A 226 15.83 7.09 -7.81
N LEU A 227 15.07 6.02 -7.62
CA LEU A 227 14.82 4.99 -8.62
C LEU A 227 13.41 5.17 -9.18
N SER A 228 13.28 5.19 -10.49
CA SER A 228 12.02 5.42 -11.20
C SER A 228 11.80 4.42 -12.31
N ALA A 229 10.53 4.07 -12.58
CA ALA A 229 10.16 3.57 -13.89
C ALA A 229 10.40 4.65 -14.95
N THR A 230 10.31 4.28 -16.22
CA THR A 230 10.41 5.26 -17.31
C THR A 230 9.29 6.28 -17.24
N VAL A 231 9.64 7.57 -17.22
CA VAL A 231 8.73 8.73 -17.20
C VAL A 231 9.10 9.73 -18.29
N ALA A 232 8.11 10.49 -18.78
CA ALA A 232 8.34 11.39 -19.91
C ALA A 232 9.20 12.61 -19.55
N ASN A 233 9.11 13.08 -18.30
CA ASN A 233 9.73 14.33 -17.85
C ASN A 233 10.81 14.11 -16.78
N VAL A 234 11.64 13.09 -16.93
CA VAL A 234 12.69 12.78 -15.97
C VAL A 234 13.70 13.92 -15.78
N GLU A 235 14.02 14.66 -16.85
CA GLU A 235 14.92 15.82 -16.77
C GLU A 235 14.30 16.98 -15.99
N GLU A 236 12.99 17.20 -16.10
CA GLU A 236 12.27 18.18 -15.30
C GLU A 236 12.30 17.80 -13.82
N LEU A 237 12.05 16.52 -13.52
CA LEU A 237 12.15 15.99 -12.15
C LEU A 237 13.57 16.13 -11.60
N GLY A 238 14.58 15.76 -12.38
CA GLY A 238 15.99 15.91 -12.02
C GLY A 238 16.40 17.38 -11.82
N GLY A 239 15.90 18.29 -12.67
CA GLY A 239 16.12 19.73 -12.53
C GLY A 239 15.59 20.27 -11.20
N TRP A 240 14.36 19.88 -10.82
CA TRP A 240 13.83 20.21 -9.51
C TRP A 240 14.64 19.61 -8.34
N MET A 241 15.03 18.35 -8.43
CA MET A 241 15.84 17.70 -7.38
C MET A 241 17.18 18.39 -7.18
N ARG A 242 17.85 18.90 -8.25
CA ARG A 242 19.10 19.69 -8.16
C ARG A 242 18.89 20.99 -7.39
N GLU A 243 17.73 21.62 -7.51
CA GLU A 243 17.41 22.82 -6.74
C GLU A 243 17.00 22.51 -5.28
N ALA A 244 16.33 21.38 -5.08
CA ALA A 244 15.88 20.97 -3.75
C ALA A 244 17.05 20.49 -2.86
N ARG A 245 18.13 19.96 -3.47
CA ARG A 245 19.27 19.35 -2.77
C ARG A 245 20.60 20.06 -3.08
N PRO A 246 21.49 20.19 -2.08
CA PRO A 246 22.75 20.93 -2.26
C PRO A 246 23.82 20.16 -3.05
N GLN A 247 23.77 18.81 -3.04
CA GLN A 247 24.73 18.00 -3.78
C GLN A 247 24.35 17.93 -5.26
N ASP A 248 25.36 17.83 -6.13
CA ASP A 248 25.14 17.57 -7.54
C ASP A 248 24.33 16.29 -7.75
N LEU A 249 23.53 16.29 -8.80
CA LEU A 249 22.67 15.15 -9.14
C LEU A 249 22.89 14.74 -10.60
N ASP A 250 23.17 13.45 -10.81
CA ASP A 250 23.20 12.84 -12.12
C ASP A 250 21.85 12.23 -12.46
N VAL A 251 21.32 12.61 -13.63
CA VAL A 251 20.10 12.00 -14.20
C VAL A 251 20.54 10.95 -15.22
N ILE A 252 20.19 9.70 -14.93
CA ILE A 252 20.62 8.54 -15.71
C ILE A 252 19.38 7.87 -16.29
N VAL A 253 19.30 7.84 -17.62
CA VAL A 253 18.15 7.30 -18.35
C VAL A 253 18.57 6.09 -19.17
N ASP A 254 17.86 4.99 -19.00
CA ASP A 254 17.96 3.82 -19.88
C ASP A 254 16.58 3.42 -20.33
N ALA A 255 16.37 3.37 -21.64
CA ALA A 255 15.12 2.92 -22.24
C ALA A 255 15.14 1.44 -22.66
N LYS A 256 16.33 0.79 -22.57
CA LYS A 256 16.51 -0.57 -23.07
C LYS A 256 16.03 -1.59 -22.03
N ARG A 257 15.10 -2.44 -22.44
CA ARG A 257 14.68 -3.60 -21.64
C ARG A 257 15.64 -4.77 -21.85
N PRO A 258 16.04 -5.49 -20.77
CA PRO A 258 16.81 -6.73 -20.90
C PRO A 258 16.07 -7.78 -21.74
N VAL A 259 14.79 -8.01 -21.46
CA VAL A 259 13.93 -8.94 -22.21
C VAL A 259 12.91 -8.11 -23.03
N PRO A 260 12.98 -8.13 -24.39
CA PRO A 260 12.07 -7.38 -25.23
C PRO A 260 10.62 -7.90 -25.12
N LEU A 261 9.64 -7.00 -25.26
CA LEU A 261 8.22 -7.35 -25.22
C LEU A 261 7.64 -7.52 -26.62
N SER A 262 6.79 -8.53 -26.76
CA SER A 262 5.96 -8.77 -27.91
C SER A 262 4.50 -8.56 -27.54
N HIS A 263 3.82 -7.60 -28.18
CA HIS A 263 2.46 -7.19 -27.83
C HIS A 263 1.44 -7.78 -28.81
N TRP A 264 0.40 -8.41 -28.25
CA TRP A 264 -0.66 -9.10 -28.98
C TRP A 264 -2.03 -8.60 -28.55
N VAL A 265 -2.97 -8.56 -29.47
CA VAL A 265 -4.39 -8.32 -29.21
C VAL A 265 -5.16 -9.61 -29.45
N HIS A 266 -6.02 -9.96 -28.52
CA HIS A 266 -6.98 -11.05 -28.68
C HIS A 266 -8.41 -10.48 -28.65
N VAL A 267 -9.15 -10.73 -29.73
CA VAL A 267 -10.58 -10.46 -29.83
C VAL A 267 -11.30 -11.79 -29.99
N PRO A 268 -12.20 -12.19 -29.07
CA PRO A 268 -12.77 -13.55 -29.06
C PRO A 268 -13.30 -14.07 -30.39
N GLU A 269 -13.90 -13.21 -31.22
CA GLU A 269 -14.50 -13.55 -32.49
C GLU A 269 -13.55 -13.44 -33.69
N VAL A 270 -12.42 -12.76 -33.50
CA VAL A 270 -11.43 -12.49 -34.57
C VAL A 270 -10.19 -13.38 -34.39
N GLY A 271 -9.79 -13.63 -33.14
CA GLY A 271 -8.57 -14.37 -32.75
C GLY A 271 -7.45 -13.46 -32.29
N THR A 272 -6.24 -14.02 -32.19
CA THR A 272 -5.04 -13.37 -31.71
C THR A 272 -4.20 -12.83 -32.86
N PHE A 273 -3.75 -11.57 -32.77
CA PHE A 273 -2.93 -10.92 -33.78
C PHE A 273 -1.94 -9.93 -33.16
N ASP A 274 -0.88 -9.61 -33.88
CA ASP A 274 0.11 -8.62 -33.47
C ASP A 274 -0.54 -7.24 -33.23
N ALA A 275 -0.29 -6.66 -32.07
CA ALA A 275 -0.89 -5.37 -31.66
C ALA A 275 -0.56 -4.22 -32.61
N ALA A 276 0.58 -4.26 -33.32
CA ALA A 276 0.92 -3.27 -34.33
C ALA A 276 -0.01 -3.29 -35.56
N ARG A 277 -0.71 -4.42 -35.77
CA ARG A 277 -1.66 -4.60 -36.88
C ARG A 277 -3.10 -4.25 -36.52
N THR A 278 -3.38 -3.74 -35.34
CA THR A 278 -4.75 -3.48 -34.84
C THR A 278 -5.58 -2.68 -35.83
N ASP A 279 -5.06 -1.59 -36.41
CA ASP A 279 -5.80 -0.75 -37.37
C ASP A 279 -6.09 -1.45 -38.71
N LYS A 280 -5.16 -2.33 -39.11
CA LYS A 280 -5.36 -3.16 -40.31
C LYS A 280 -6.44 -4.22 -40.08
N VAL A 281 -6.37 -4.91 -38.95
CA VAL A 281 -7.33 -5.97 -38.56
C VAL A 281 -8.72 -5.34 -38.36
N ARG A 282 -8.83 -4.17 -37.76
CA ARG A 282 -10.08 -3.42 -37.59
C ARG A 282 -10.78 -3.19 -38.94
N LYS A 283 -10.02 -2.83 -39.97
CA LYS A 283 -10.56 -2.61 -41.33
C LYS A 283 -10.92 -3.92 -42.04
N MET A 284 -10.06 -4.93 -41.95
CA MET A 284 -10.25 -6.21 -42.65
C MET A 284 -11.38 -7.05 -42.06
N GLU A 285 -11.55 -7.03 -40.74
CA GLU A 285 -12.53 -7.83 -40.01
C GLU A 285 -13.79 -7.05 -39.58
N ALA A 286 -14.01 -5.87 -40.18
CA ALA A 286 -15.11 -4.97 -39.82
C ALA A 286 -16.49 -5.68 -39.78
N GLY A 287 -16.74 -6.57 -40.75
CA GLY A 287 -17.98 -7.36 -40.80
C GLY A 287 -18.15 -8.33 -39.68
N ARG A 288 -17.07 -9.04 -39.25
CA ARG A 288 -17.07 -9.96 -38.09
C ARG A 288 -17.24 -9.19 -36.79
N ILE A 289 -16.54 -8.06 -36.67
CA ILE A 289 -16.62 -7.16 -35.49
C ILE A 289 -18.05 -6.64 -35.36
N ALA A 290 -18.65 -6.12 -36.43
CA ALA A 290 -20.04 -5.64 -36.43
C ALA A 290 -21.05 -6.74 -36.03
N SER A 291 -20.88 -7.97 -36.56
CA SER A 291 -21.71 -9.12 -36.19
C SER A 291 -21.57 -9.51 -34.74
N ALA A 292 -20.34 -9.46 -34.19
CA ALA A 292 -20.06 -9.74 -32.79
C ALA A 292 -20.66 -8.69 -31.85
N ILE A 293 -20.57 -7.41 -32.21
CA ILE A 293 -21.21 -6.29 -31.47
C ILE A 293 -22.73 -6.51 -31.40
N GLU A 294 -23.35 -6.88 -32.52
CA GLU A 294 -24.79 -7.12 -32.56
C GLU A 294 -25.21 -8.30 -31.69
N LYS A 295 -24.43 -9.40 -31.70
CA LYS A 295 -24.65 -10.56 -30.81
C LYS A 295 -24.47 -10.25 -29.32
N ALA A 296 -23.54 -9.35 -28.98
CA ALA A 296 -23.24 -8.94 -27.61
C ALA A 296 -24.27 -7.93 -27.05
N LYS A 297 -25.14 -7.34 -27.88
CA LYS A 297 -26.20 -6.47 -27.38
C LYS A 297 -27.12 -7.23 -26.44
N PRO A 298 -27.39 -6.70 -25.23
CA PRO A 298 -28.31 -7.36 -24.30
C PRO A 298 -29.67 -7.52 -24.99
N ARG A 299 -30.16 -8.76 -25.06
CA ARG A 299 -31.52 -9.03 -25.54
C ARG A 299 -32.47 -8.22 -24.66
N GLN A 300 -33.15 -7.21 -25.26
CA GLN A 300 -34.16 -6.46 -24.53
C GLN A 300 -35.22 -7.45 -24.02
N PRO A 301 -35.52 -7.46 -22.73
CA PRO A 301 -36.57 -8.31 -22.22
C PRO A 301 -37.86 -7.93 -22.96
N LYS A 302 -38.52 -8.90 -23.56
CA LYS A 302 -39.83 -8.69 -24.22
C LYS A 302 -40.71 -7.90 -23.26
N ARG A 303 -41.11 -6.69 -23.63
CA ARG A 303 -41.97 -5.80 -22.85
C ARG A 303 -43.26 -6.56 -22.48
N ARG A 304 -43.35 -6.99 -21.24
CA ARG A 304 -44.65 -7.33 -20.68
C ARG A 304 -45.47 -6.03 -20.59
N ARG A 305 -46.54 -5.96 -21.35
CA ARG A 305 -47.52 -4.86 -21.26
C ARG A 305 -48.01 -4.76 -19.82
N GLY A 306 -47.76 -3.65 -19.13
CA GLY A 306 -48.41 -3.34 -17.86
C GLY A 306 -47.49 -3.18 -16.63
N GLY A 307 -46.28 -2.60 -16.70
CA GLY A 307 -45.49 -2.28 -15.54
C GLY A 307 -45.13 -0.79 -15.44
N ARG A 308 -45.43 -0.16 -14.30
CA ARG A 308 -45.14 1.22 -13.95
C ARG A 308 -43.61 1.50 -14.20
N ARG A 309 -43.31 2.64 -14.81
CA ARG A 309 -41.95 3.17 -15.01
C ARG A 309 -41.26 3.31 -13.65
N GLY A 310 -40.40 2.37 -13.31
CA GLY A 310 -39.36 2.56 -12.28
C GLY A 310 -38.30 3.53 -12.80
N ARG A 311 -38.00 4.58 -12.05
CA ARG A 311 -36.96 5.57 -12.31
C ARG A 311 -35.57 4.88 -12.35
N GLY A 312 -34.83 5.03 -13.44
CA GLY A 312 -33.37 5.01 -13.42
C GLY A 312 -32.67 3.64 -13.45
N GLY A 313 -33.14 2.68 -14.27
CA GLY A 313 -32.33 1.51 -14.59
C GLY A 313 -31.15 1.89 -15.47
N ARG A 314 -29.90 1.86 -14.94
CA ARG A 314 -28.68 1.90 -15.76
C ARG A 314 -28.74 0.77 -16.77
N SER A 315 -28.49 1.06 -18.03
CA SER A 315 -28.36 0.02 -19.07
C SER A 315 -27.35 -1.03 -18.58
N PRO A 316 -27.67 -2.34 -18.69
CA PRO A 316 -26.74 -3.38 -18.31
C PRO A 316 -25.44 -3.21 -19.09
N ARG A 317 -24.31 -3.22 -18.39
CA ARG A 317 -22.99 -3.18 -19.03
C ARG A 317 -22.81 -4.43 -19.87
N PRO A 318 -22.19 -4.35 -21.06
CA PRO A 318 -21.83 -5.55 -21.80
C PRO A 318 -20.95 -6.45 -20.93
N ALA A 319 -21.18 -7.75 -21.03
CA ALA A 319 -20.35 -8.72 -20.34
C ALA A 319 -18.90 -8.58 -20.81
N PRO A 320 -17.90 -8.73 -19.89
CA PRO A 320 -16.50 -8.71 -20.29
C PRO A 320 -16.23 -9.86 -21.29
N PRO A 321 -15.29 -9.68 -22.25
CA PRO A 321 -14.96 -10.71 -23.20
C PRO A 321 -14.44 -11.98 -22.50
N ASP A 322 -14.76 -13.15 -23.04
CA ASP A 322 -14.33 -14.43 -22.48
C ASP A 322 -12.89 -14.74 -22.90
N PRO A 323 -11.93 -14.88 -21.94
CA PRO A 323 -10.54 -15.17 -22.25
C PRO A 323 -10.27 -16.68 -22.52
N GLY A 324 -11.26 -17.56 -22.48
CA GLY A 324 -11.08 -19.00 -22.52
C GLY A 324 -10.18 -19.48 -23.67
N ARG A 325 -10.45 -19.03 -24.91
CA ARG A 325 -9.65 -19.38 -26.09
C ARG A 325 -8.22 -18.82 -26.02
N LEU A 326 -8.04 -17.64 -25.46
CA LEU A 326 -6.72 -17.08 -25.26
C LEU A 326 -5.91 -17.95 -24.28
N PHE A 327 -6.53 -18.41 -23.21
CA PHE A 327 -5.84 -19.27 -22.24
C PHE A 327 -5.50 -20.64 -22.84
N ASP A 328 -6.36 -21.21 -23.69
CA ASP A 328 -6.02 -22.43 -24.46
C ASP A 328 -4.78 -22.18 -25.33
N GLU A 329 -4.74 -21.06 -26.05
CA GLU A 329 -3.60 -20.67 -26.89
C GLU A 329 -2.30 -20.49 -26.08
N LEU A 330 -2.37 -19.95 -24.84
CA LEU A 330 -1.19 -19.83 -23.97
C LEU A 330 -0.64 -21.19 -23.53
N VAL A 331 -1.51 -22.14 -23.24
CA VAL A 331 -1.12 -23.52 -22.88
C VAL A 331 -0.51 -24.21 -24.10
N ASP A 332 -1.19 -24.20 -25.23
CA ASP A 332 -0.76 -24.88 -26.47
C ASP A 332 0.59 -24.38 -26.99
N ARG A 333 0.91 -23.08 -26.74
CA ARG A 333 2.16 -22.46 -27.14
C ARG A 333 3.22 -22.39 -26.04
N GLU A 334 3.01 -23.09 -24.94
CA GLU A 334 3.94 -23.12 -23.80
C GLU A 334 4.30 -21.72 -23.26
N MET A 335 3.34 -20.79 -23.24
CA MET A 335 3.58 -19.39 -22.79
C MET A 335 3.31 -19.20 -21.29
N LEU A 336 3.39 -20.25 -20.50
CA LEU A 336 3.26 -20.21 -19.04
C LEU A 336 4.63 -20.08 -18.36
N PRO A 337 4.72 -19.53 -17.14
CA PRO A 337 3.63 -18.97 -16.34
C PRO A 337 3.09 -17.66 -16.89
N ALA A 338 1.81 -17.38 -16.61
CA ALA A 338 1.12 -16.16 -17.02
C ALA A 338 0.52 -15.39 -15.85
N LEU A 339 0.73 -14.06 -15.84
CA LEU A 339 0.04 -13.13 -14.96
C LEU A 339 -1.17 -12.56 -15.70
N VAL A 340 -2.36 -12.71 -15.12
CA VAL A 340 -3.61 -12.24 -15.71
C VAL A 340 -4.15 -11.06 -14.90
N PHE A 341 -4.00 -9.84 -15.41
CA PHE A 341 -4.47 -8.63 -14.76
C PHE A 341 -5.95 -8.38 -14.99
N SER A 342 -6.70 -8.27 -13.89
CA SER A 342 -8.10 -7.84 -13.86
C SER A 342 -8.27 -6.70 -12.86
N PHE A 343 -9.17 -5.74 -13.16
CA PHE A 343 -9.39 -4.57 -12.30
C PHE A 343 -10.58 -4.75 -11.35
N SER A 344 -10.96 -5.99 -11.10
CA SER A 344 -12.01 -6.40 -10.17
C SER A 344 -11.57 -7.63 -9.38
N ARG A 345 -11.65 -7.58 -8.04
CA ARG A 345 -11.37 -8.71 -7.16
C ARG A 345 -12.23 -9.92 -7.53
N ARG A 346 -13.54 -9.70 -7.71
CA ARG A 346 -14.49 -10.76 -8.12
C ARG A 346 -14.14 -11.39 -9.45
N ASP A 347 -13.59 -10.62 -10.40
CA ASP A 347 -13.17 -11.17 -11.67
C ASP A 347 -11.89 -12.00 -11.53
N CYS A 348 -10.96 -11.63 -10.64
CA CYS A 348 -9.80 -12.45 -10.31
C CYS A 348 -10.22 -13.83 -9.79
N GLU A 349 -11.07 -13.85 -8.76
CA GLU A 349 -11.61 -15.09 -8.16
C GLU A 349 -12.39 -15.91 -9.19
N ARG A 350 -13.36 -15.30 -9.89
CA ARG A 350 -14.19 -15.95 -10.90
C ARG A 350 -13.36 -16.56 -12.03
N LEU A 351 -12.33 -15.86 -12.49
CA LEU A 351 -11.47 -16.35 -13.55
C LEU A 351 -10.58 -17.49 -13.06
N ALA A 352 -10.06 -17.44 -11.83
CA ALA A 352 -9.30 -18.52 -11.23
C ALA A 352 -10.15 -19.77 -11.12
N LEU A 353 -11.33 -19.70 -10.52
CA LEU A 353 -12.29 -20.81 -10.39
C LEU A 353 -12.68 -21.42 -11.75
N LYS A 354 -12.91 -20.58 -12.77
CA LYS A 354 -13.26 -21.05 -14.12
C LYS A 354 -12.14 -21.86 -14.75
N ASN A 355 -10.88 -21.58 -14.40
CA ASN A 355 -9.71 -22.19 -15.00
C ASN A 355 -9.11 -23.34 -14.17
N GLU A 356 -9.64 -23.65 -12.99
CA GLU A 356 -9.23 -24.78 -12.16
C GLU A 356 -9.19 -26.10 -12.94
N LYS A 357 -10.21 -26.34 -13.77
CA LYS A 357 -10.36 -27.59 -14.55
C LYS A 357 -9.28 -27.79 -15.62
N ARG A 358 -8.41 -26.78 -15.86
CA ARG A 358 -7.32 -26.94 -16.86
C ARG A 358 -6.22 -27.86 -16.38
N ASP A 359 -6.06 -27.97 -15.05
CA ASP A 359 -5.08 -28.86 -14.42
C ASP A 359 -3.69 -28.75 -15.04
N LEU A 360 -3.02 -27.62 -14.76
CA LEU A 360 -1.82 -27.17 -15.46
C LEU A 360 -0.51 -27.74 -14.91
N LEU A 361 -0.57 -28.55 -13.85
CA LEU A 361 0.62 -29.14 -13.22
C LEU A 361 0.80 -30.59 -13.67
N GLU A 362 2.04 -30.94 -13.99
CA GLU A 362 2.44 -32.33 -14.18
C GLU A 362 2.40 -33.10 -12.84
N PRO A 363 2.35 -34.44 -12.86
CA PRO A 363 2.26 -35.25 -11.63
C PRO A 363 3.34 -34.93 -10.59
N ASP A 364 4.60 -34.78 -11.00
CA ASP A 364 5.71 -34.44 -10.13
C ASP A 364 5.61 -32.99 -9.57
N GLU A 365 5.05 -32.09 -10.36
CA GLU A 365 4.77 -30.71 -9.89
C GLU A 365 3.63 -30.68 -8.87
N LYS A 366 2.63 -31.56 -8.97
CA LYS A 366 1.57 -31.74 -7.97
C LYS A 366 2.12 -32.23 -6.65
N ASP A 367 3.00 -33.24 -6.69
CA ASP A 367 3.64 -33.75 -5.48
C ASP A 367 4.47 -32.66 -4.78
N ARG A 368 5.21 -31.87 -5.57
CA ARG A 368 5.96 -30.70 -5.05
C ARG A 368 5.04 -29.61 -4.52
N MET A 369 3.88 -29.38 -5.16
CA MET A 369 2.88 -28.44 -4.68
C MET A 369 2.27 -28.89 -3.36
N ASP A 370 1.94 -30.18 -3.23
CA ASP A 370 1.38 -30.73 -2.00
C ASP A 370 2.39 -30.61 -0.84
N ALA A 371 3.66 -30.96 -1.08
CA ALA A 371 4.72 -30.78 -0.09
C ALA A 371 4.92 -29.30 0.32
N LEU A 372 4.95 -28.39 -0.67
CA LEU A 372 5.06 -26.96 -0.38
C LEU A 372 3.85 -26.43 0.39
N GLN A 373 2.64 -26.89 0.07
CA GLN A 373 1.45 -26.51 0.82
C GLN A 373 1.51 -27.00 2.27
N GLU A 374 2.03 -28.19 2.50
CA GLU A 374 2.24 -28.75 3.84
C GLU A 374 3.20 -27.87 4.65
N GLU A 375 4.38 -27.59 4.08
CA GLU A 375 5.38 -26.69 4.65
C GLU A 375 4.78 -25.31 5.00
N LEU A 376 4.04 -24.70 4.06
CA LEU A 376 3.45 -23.39 4.28
C LEU A 376 2.32 -23.40 5.33
N CYS A 377 1.52 -24.48 5.38
CA CYS A 377 0.50 -24.62 6.40
C CYS A 377 1.09 -24.77 7.80
N GLU A 378 2.13 -25.59 7.98
CA GLU A 378 2.85 -25.72 9.24
C GLU A 378 3.48 -24.39 9.65
N ARG A 379 4.23 -23.77 8.74
CA ARG A 379 4.90 -22.50 8.98
C ARG A 379 3.96 -21.38 9.44
N PHE A 380 2.88 -21.20 8.70
CA PHE A 380 1.92 -20.12 8.96
C PHE A 380 0.77 -20.52 9.90
N GLN A 381 0.82 -21.73 10.45
CA GLN A 381 -0.21 -22.28 11.32
C GLN A 381 -1.61 -22.22 10.69
N LEU A 382 -1.71 -22.61 9.41
CA LEU A 382 -2.95 -22.58 8.63
C LEU A 382 -3.61 -23.97 8.62
N ASP A 383 -4.95 -23.98 8.71
CA ASP A 383 -5.74 -25.21 8.51
C ASP A 383 -6.26 -25.27 7.08
N ARG A 384 -5.93 -26.36 6.37
CA ARG A 384 -6.41 -26.63 5.01
C ARG A 384 -7.91 -26.89 4.93
N ALA A 385 -8.51 -27.31 6.03
CA ALA A 385 -9.94 -27.67 6.09
C ALA A 385 -10.87 -26.46 6.20
N HIS A 386 -10.33 -25.26 6.47
CA HIS A 386 -11.12 -24.03 6.59
C HIS A 386 -11.60 -23.48 5.23
N LEU A 387 -12.55 -22.56 5.28
CA LEU A 387 -13.20 -21.84 4.16
C LEU A 387 -12.24 -21.33 3.08
N ARG A 388 -10.97 -21.08 3.44
CA ARG A 388 -9.93 -20.62 2.51
C ARG A 388 -9.12 -21.73 1.87
N GLY A 389 -9.45 -22.97 2.14
CA GLY A 389 -8.92 -24.13 1.42
C GLY A 389 -9.07 -24.06 -0.10
N GLU A 390 -9.94 -23.16 -0.60
CA GLU A 390 -10.06 -22.85 -2.03
C GLU A 390 -8.73 -22.41 -2.65
N VAL A 391 -7.93 -21.58 -1.94
CA VAL A 391 -6.62 -21.13 -2.43
C VAL A 391 -5.69 -22.33 -2.66
N PHE A 392 -5.63 -23.25 -1.71
CA PHE A 392 -4.81 -24.46 -1.80
C PHE A 392 -5.31 -25.43 -2.88
N ARG A 393 -6.62 -25.60 -2.97
CA ARG A 393 -7.27 -26.44 -3.98
C ARG A 393 -7.00 -25.94 -5.40
N LEU A 394 -7.13 -24.62 -5.63
CA LEU A 394 -6.81 -23.99 -6.91
C LEU A 394 -5.32 -24.12 -7.24
N ALA A 395 -4.45 -23.91 -6.26
CA ALA A 395 -2.99 -24.00 -6.44
C ALA A 395 -2.55 -25.39 -6.89
N ARG A 396 -3.22 -26.45 -6.43
CA ARG A 396 -2.97 -27.83 -6.88
C ARG A 396 -3.25 -28.05 -8.38
N SER A 397 -4.07 -27.18 -8.97
CA SER A 397 -4.28 -27.17 -10.43
C SER A 397 -3.31 -26.22 -11.17
N GLY A 398 -2.34 -25.62 -10.47
CA GLY A 398 -1.42 -24.62 -11.03
C GLY A 398 -2.06 -23.23 -11.22
N VAL A 399 -3.20 -22.95 -10.57
CA VAL A 399 -3.98 -21.74 -10.70
C VAL A 399 -4.14 -21.06 -9.34
N ALA A 400 -4.05 -19.74 -9.29
CA ALA A 400 -4.37 -18.98 -8.09
C ALA A 400 -4.90 -17.59 -8.43
N TYR A 401 -5.42 -16.89 -7.40
CA TYR A 401 -5.72 -15.46 -7.49
C TYR A 401 -4.99 -14.69 -6.38
N HIS A 402 -4.76 -13.39 -6.64
CA HIS A 402 -4.08 -12.51 -5.69
C HIS A 402 -4.65 -11.09 -5.78
N HIS A 403 -5.21 -10.58 -4.70
CA HIS A 403 -5.74 -9.21 -4.63
C HIS A 403 -5.81 -8.67 -3.20
N ALA A 404 -6.03 -7.36 -3.06
CA ALA A 404 -6.03 -6.67 -1.77
C ALA A 404 -7.15 -7.11 -0.81
N GLY A 405 -8.14 -7.88 -1.28
CA GLY A 405 -9.20 -8.45 -0.44
C GLY A 405 -8.80 -9.71 0.32
N MET A 406 -7.70 -10.37 -0.07
CA MET A 406 -7.19 -11.54 0.64
C MET A 406 -6.49 -11.12 1.92
N LEU A 407 -6.52 -12.00 2.91
CA LEU A 407 -5.67 -11.82 4.10
C LEU A 407 -4.19 -11.76 3.71
N PRO A 408 -3.39 -10.95 4.41
CA PRO A 408 -1.97 -10.81 4.11
C PRO A 408 -1.20 -12.14 4.07
N ILE A 409 -1.53 -13.07 4.97
CA ILE A 409 -0.89 -14.38 5.04
C ILE A 409 -1.15 -15.24 3.80
N TYR A 410 -2.40 -15.26 3.29
CA TYR A 410 -2.72 -16.01 2.06
C TYR A 410 -2.13 -15.37 0.80
N LYS A 411 -1.92 -14.06 0.79
CA LYS A 411 -1.16 -13.40 -0.29
C LYS A 411 0.28 -13.89 -0.30
N GLU A 412 0.92 -13.98 0.85
CA GLU A 412 2.28 -14.48 0.99
C GLU A 412 2.40 -15.94 0.58
N VAL A 413 1.45 -16.79 0.96
CA VAL A 413 1.37 -18.18 0.52
C VAL A 413 1.32 -18.29 -1.02
N VAL A 414 0.45 -17.50 -1.67
CA VAL A 414 0.36 -17.49 -3.15
C VAL A 414 1.66 -16.96 -3.77
N GLU A 415 2.27 -15.94 -3.20
CA GLU A 415 3.54 -15.37 -3.65
C GLU A 415 4.66 -16.43 -3.60
N ARG A 416 4.79 -17.16 -2.50
CA ARG A 416 5.78 -18.25 -2.36
C ARG A 416 5.56 -19.38 -3.35
N MET A 417 4.30 -19.83 -3.54
CA MET A 417 3.96 -20.86 -4.54
C MET A 417 4.31 -20.39 -5.97
N PHE A 418 4.08 -19.11 -6.28
CA PHE A 418 4.42 -18.53 -7.59
C PHE A 418 5.94 -18.46 -7.80
N THR A 419 6.67 -18.01 -6.79
CA THR A 419 8.15 -17.92 -6.82
C THR A 419 8.81 -19.29 -7.01
N ARG A 420 8.24 -20.35 -6.44
CA ARG A 420 8.68 -21.75 -6.64
C ARG A 420 8.33 -22.30 -8.04
N GLY A 421 7.65 -21.52 -8.90
CA GLY A 421 7.30 -21.88 -10.28
C GLY A 421 6.14 -22.86 -10.41
N LEU A 422 5.43 -23.13 -9.31
CA LEU A 422 4.33 -24.10 -9.25
C LEU A 422 2.97 -23.50 -9.62
N LEU A 423 2.84 -22.18 -9.69
CA LEU A 423 1.65 -21.52 -10.23
C LEU A 423 1.87 -21.14 -11.68
N LYS A 424 1.05 -21.70 -12.57
CA LYS A 424 1.12 -21.48 -14.02
C LYS A 424 0.24 -20.31 -14.49
N MET A 425 -0.89 -20.06 -13.81
CA MET A 425 -1.76 -18.92 -14.07
C MET A 425 -2.11 -18.21 -12.75
N LEU A 426 -1.73 -16.95 -12.64
CA LEU A 426 -2.05 -16.11 -11.47
C LEU A 426 -2.95 -14.95 -11.90
N PHE A 427 -4.18 -14.94 -11.39
CA PHE A 427 -5.18 -13.90 -11.63
C PHE A 427 -5.05 -12.80 -10.57
N THR A 428 -4.74 -11.57 -10.99
CA THR A 428 -4.37 -10.53 -10.03
C THR A 428 -4.89 -9.15 -10.40
N THR A 429 -4.89 -8.25 -9.41
CA THR A 429 -5.16 -6.82 -9.60
C THR A 429 -3.86 -6.04 -9.82
N GLU A 430 -3.97 -4.76 -10.19
CA GLU A 430 -2.81 -3.90 -10.43
C GLU A 430 -1.84 -3.81 -9.24
N THR A 431 -2.31 -4.05 -8.00
CA THR A 431 -1.47 -4.01 -6.79
C THR A 431 -0.33 -5.01 -6.81
N PHE A 432 -0.47 -6.12 -7.53
CA PHE A 432 0.58 -7.11 -7.72
C PHE A 432 1.72 -6.59 -8.62
N ALA A 433 1.41 -5.74 -9.59
CA ALA A 433 2.44 -5.13 -10.44
C ALA A 433 3.29 -4.11 -9.68
N LEU A 434 2.77 -3.60 -8.56
CA LEU A 434 3.38 -2.59 -7.73
C LEU A 434 4.21 -3.26 -6.63
N GLY A 435 5.49 -3.46 -6.87
CA GLY A 435 6.42 -3.79 -5.81
C GLY A 435 6.77 -5.25 -5.61
N ILE A 436 6.11 -6.20 -6.25
CA ILE A 436 6.48 -7.62 -6.14
C ILE A 436 7.33 -7.98 -7.35
N ASN A 437 8.57 -8.45 -7.11
CA ASN A 437 9.46 -8.88 -8.19
C ASN A 437 9.16 -10.32 -8.61
N MET A 438 8.02 -10.54 -9.23
CA MET A 438 7.57 -11.85 -9.72
C MET A 438 7.30 -11.78 -11.23
N PRO A 439 8.31 -11.94 -12.08
CA PRO A 439 8.11 -11.94 -13.51
C PRO A 439 7.50 -13.25 -13.99
N ALA A 440 6.74 -13.17 -15.08
CA ALA A 440 6.15 -14.32 -15.77
C ALA A 440 6.59 -14.34 -17.24
N ARG A 441 6.40 -15.44 -17.94
CA ARG A 441 6.67 -15.49 -19.38
C ARG A 441 5.68 -14.64 -20.16
N ALA A 442 4.39 -14.69 -19.74
CA ALA A 442 3.33 -13.89 -20.34
C ALA A 442 2.59 -13.03 -19.35
N VAL A 443 2.07 -11.89 -19.84
CA VAL A 443 1.12 -11.03 -19.16
C VAL A 443 -0.14 -10.91 -20.00
N VAL A 444 -1.31 -11.07 -19.37
CA VAL A 444 -2.61 -10.92 -20.00
C VAL A 444 -3.38 -9.81 -19.31
N PHE A 445 -3.84 -8.83 -20.07
CA PHE A 445 -4.81 -7.85 -19.60
C PHE A 445 -6.21 -8.38 -19.89
N ALA A 446 -6.90 -8.91 -18.89
CA ALA A 446 -8.28 -9.39 -19.00
C ALA A 446 -9.31 -8.24 -19.02
N GLY A 447 -8.85 -7.02 -18.82
CA GLY A 447 -9.57 -5.76 -18.99
C GLY A 447 -8.56 -4.64 -19.18
N LEU A 448 -8.99 -3.53 -19.78
CA LEU A 448 -8.13 -2.40 -20.13
C LEU A 448 -8.63 -1.07 -19.55
N LYS A 449 -9.79 -1.10 -18.88
CA LYS A 449 -10.39 0.04 -18.21
C LYS A 449 -10.41 -0.16 -16.72
N LYS A 450 -10.00 0.85 -15.98
CA LYS A 450 -10.08 0.86 -14.51
C LYS A 450 -10.92 2.02 -14.02
N PHE A 451 -11.47 1.88 -12.83
CA PHE A 451 -12.15 2.98 -12.13
C PHE A 451 -11.12 3.85 -11.42
N ASP A 452 -11.07 5.13 -11.75
CA ASP A 452 -10.11 6.10 -11.17
C ASP A 452 -10.62 6.80 -9.90
N GLY A 453 -11.77 6.36 -9.36
CA GLY A 453 -12.51 7.01 -8.28
C GLY A 453 -13.70 7.84 -8.78
N ILE A 454 -13.70 8.27 -10.04
CA ILE A 454 -14.75 9.11 -10.65
C ILE A 454 -15.38 8.40 -11.85
N SER A 455 -14.56 7.88 -12.76
CA SER A 455 -14.99 7.29 -14.02
C SER A 455 -14.23 5.99 -14.33
N PHE A 456 -14.75 5.22 -15.29
CA PHE A 456 -14.02 4.12 -15.91
C PHE A 456 -13.28 4.63 -17.12
N ASP A 457 -11.95 4.59 -17.04
CA ASP A 457 -11.10 5.06 -18.13
C ASP A 457 -10.08 4.02 -18.54
N TYR A 458 -9.55 4.13 -19.75
CA TYR A 458 -8.46 3.29 -20.22
C TYR A 458 -7.20 3.52 -19.40
N LEU A 459 -6.43 2.45 -19.20
CA LEU A 459 -5.14 2.51 -18.53
C LEU A 459 -4.24 3.61 -19.10
N ARG A 460 -3.53 4.30 -18.22
CA ARG A 460 -2.43 5.18 -18.62
C ARG A 460 -1.30 4.33 -19.21
N THR A 461 -0.53 4.92 -20.11
CA THR A 461 0.62 4.23 -20.75
C THR A 461 1.62 3.76 -19.71
N ARG A 462 1.88 4.56 -18.70
CA ARG A 462 2.77 4.21 -17.56
C ARG A 462 2.27 2.98 -16.80
N ASP A 463 0.99 2.96 -16.42
CA ASP A 463 0.40 1.84 -15.66
C ASP A 463 0.43 0.55 -16.50
N TYR A 464 0.09 0.67 -17.80
CA TYR A 464 0.17 -0.44 -18.75
C TYR A 464 1.60 -0.97 -18.87
N MET A 465 2.59 -0.10 -19.06
CA MET A 465 4.00 -0.48 -19.22
C MET A 465 4.57 -1.12 -17.95
N GLN A 466 4.16 -0.67 -16.77
CA GLN A 466 4.57 -1.24 -15.48
C GLN A 466 4.06 -2.68 -15.32
N MET A 467 2.79 -2.92 -15.62
CA MET A 467 2.20 -4.27 -15.61
C MET A 467 2.76 -5.14 -16.73
N ALA A 468 2.82 -4.66 -17.96
CA ALA A 468 3.43 -5.34 -19.11
C ALA A 468 4.91 -5.68 -18.83
N GLY A 469 5.57 -4.83 -18.03
CA GLY A 469 6.94 -5.01 -17.57
C GLY A 469 7.17 -6.26 -16.73
N ARG A 470 6.15 -6.93 -16.29
CA ARG A 470 6.24 -8.25 -15.61
C ARG A 470 6.39 -9.42 -16.60
N ALA A 471 6.21 -9.19 -17.91
CA ALA A 471 6.44 -10.20 -18.93
C ALA A 471 7.93 -10.34 -19.27
N GLY A 472 8.40 -11.57 -19.38
CA GLY A 472 9.79 -11.93 -19.73
C GLY A 472 10.70 -11.99 -18.51
N ARG A 473 11.13 -13.18 -18.15
CA ARG A 473 12.06 -13.46 -17.04
C ARG A 473 13.50 -13.30 -17.54
N GLN A 474 14.25 -12.40 -16.90
CA GLN A 474 15.64 -12.16 -17.27
C GLN A 474 16.50 -13.43 -17.07
N GLY A 475 17.31 -13.75 -18.05
CA GLY A 475 18.16 -14.94 -18.04
C GLY A 475 17.44 -16.27 -18.35
N ILE A 476 16.10 -16.24 -18.54
CA ILE A 476 15.29 -17.43 -18.83
C ILE A 476 14.56 -17.29 -20.17
N ASP A 477 13.90 -16.15 -20.39
CA ASP A 477 13.08 -15.92 -21.57
C ASP A 477 13.76 -14.97 -22.55
N ASP A 478 13.76 -15.31 -23.84
CA ASP A 478 14.26 -14.43 -24.90
C ASP A 478 13.30 -13.25 -25.18
N LYS A 479 12.01 -13.46 -24.92
CA LYS A 479 10.94 -12.49 -25.12
C LYS A 479 9.85 -12.64 -24.06
N GLY A 480 9.32 -11.50 -23.62
CA GLY A 480 8.08 -11.44 -22.83
C GLY A 480 6.87 -11.22 -23.73
N TYR A 481 5.79 -11.92 -23.45
CA TYR A 481 4.56 -11.85 -24.24
C TYR A 481 3.49 -11.06 -23.50
N VAL A 482 2.86 -10.11 -24.17
CA VAL A 482 1.82 -9.26 -23.58
C VAL A 482 0.56 -9.36 -24.42
N PHE A 483 -0.53 -9.83 -23.84
CA PHE A 483 -1.81 -10.00 -24.49
C PHE A 483 -2.84 -9.01 -23.96
N GLN A 484 -3.54 -8.35 -24.85
CA GLN A 484 -4.63 -7.41 -24.56
C GLN A 484 -5.93 -8.07 -24.99
N LEU A 485 -6.77 -8.48 -24.03
CA LEU A 485 -8.11 -8.99 -24.31
C LEU A 485 -9.05 -7.81 -24.53
N ILE A 486 -9.52 -7.66 -25.74
CA ILE A 486 -10.37 -6.54 -26.17
C ILE A 486 -11.70 -7.09 -26.66
N GLY A 487 -12.81 -6.53 -26.16
CA GLY A 487 -14.13 -6.82 -26.68
C GLY A 487 -14.34 -6.19 -28.07
N PRO A 488 -15.19 -6.80 -28.93
CA PRO A 488 -15.45 -6.26 -30.26
C PRO A 488 -15.86 -4.78 -30.26
N SER A 489 -16.69 -4.36 -29.30
CA SER A 489 -17.13 -2.96 -29.16
C SER A 489 -16.03 -2.01 -28.67
N GLU A 490 -15.03 -2.53 -27.99
CA GLU A 490 -13.92 -1.72 -27.47
C GLU A 490 -12.77 -1.61 -28.47
N LEU A 491 -12.72 -2.47 -29.47
CA LEU A 491 -11.65 -2.47 -30.46
C LEU A 491 -11.57 -1.15 -31.25
N GLU A 492 -12.67 -0.43 -31.39
CA GLU A 492 -12.69 0.88 -32.08
C GLU A 492 -12.01 1.98 -31.26
N ASP A 493 -12.22 1.98 -29.93
CA ASP A 493 -11.80 3.05 -29.03
C ASP A 493 -10.49 2.73 -28.27
N ALA A 494 -10.09 1.45 -28.20
CA ALA A 494 -8.94 1.03 -27.44
C ALA A 494 -7.63 1.68 -27.95
N PRO A 495 -6.88 2.38 -27.10
CA PRO A 495 -5.69 3.12 -27.52
C PRO A 495 -4.45 2.21 -27.63
N VAL A 496 -4.55 1.09 -28.36
CA VAL A 496 -3.51 0.06 -28.47
C VAL A 496 -2.17 0.65 -28.91
N GLN A 497 -2.18 1.52 -29.95
CA GLN A 497 -0.94 2.13 -30.45
C GLN A 497 -0.29 3.05 -29.41
N ARG A 498 -1.07 3.72 -28.56
CA ARG A 498 -0.56 4.53 -27.47
C ARG A 498 0.19 3.66 -26.45
N TRP A 499 -0.35 2.51 -26.09
CA TRP A 499 0.30 1.63 -25.11
C TRP A 499 1.60 1.01 -25.62
N ILE A 500 1.65 0.61 -26.90
CA ILE A 500 2.82 -0.09 -27.44
C ILE A 500 3.93 0.84 -27.96
N ARG A 501 3.60 2.09 -28.31
CA ARG A 501 4.52 3.06 -28.94
C ARG A 501 4.52 4.43 -28.29
N GLY A 502 3.54 4.71 -27.43
CA GLY A 502 3.41 6.01 -26.76
C GLY A 502 4.46 6.22 -25.68
N LYS A 503 4.72 7.47 -25.38
CA LYS A 503 5.52 7.84 -24.21
C LYS A 503 4.65 7.70 -22.95
N PRO A 504 5.23 7.25 -21.82
CA PRO A 504 4.55 7.30 -20.53
C PRO A 504 4.10 8.72 -20.20
N GLU A 505 3.07 8.87 -19.39
CA GLU A 505 2.63 10.17 -18.93
C GLU A 505 3.70 10.83 -18.04
N PRO A 506 3.80 12.17 -18.05
CA PRO A 506 4.71 12.89 -17.17
C PRO A 506 4.30 12.74 -15.71
N VAL A 507 5.26 12.78 -14.81
CA VAL A 507 5.04 12.91 -13.38
C VAL A 507 4.61 14.35 -13.11
N THR A 508 3.48 14.51 -12.43
CA THR A 508 2.95 15.83 -12.03
C THR A 508 2.87 15.92 -10.52
N SER A 509 3.30 17.03 -9.97
CA SER A 509 3.23 17.26 -8.53
C SER A 509 1.79 17.16 -8.00
N ARG A 510 1.65 16.53 -6.84
CA ARG A 510 0.41 16.47 -6.03
C ARG A 510 0.56 17.21 -4.71
N PHE A 511 1.56 18.06 -4.62
CA PHE A 511 1.90 18.75 -3.39
C PHE A 511 0.74 19.57 -2.82
N ARG A 512 0.31 19.17 -1.64
CA ARG A 512 -0.67 19.88 -0.80
C ARG A 512 -0.24 19.78 0.65
N MET A 513 -0.18 20.90 1.33
CA MET A 513 0.12 20.91 2.76
C MET A 513 -1.13 20.53 3.53
N ASN A 514 -1.13 19.38 4.19
CA ASN A 514 -2.17 18.98 5.13
C ASN A 514 -1.99 19.69 6.48
N TYR A 515 -2.91 19.51 7.41
CA TYR A 515 -2.88 20.16 8.73
C TYR A 515 -1.62 19.79 9.52
N SER A 516 -1.22 18.50 9.52
CA SER A 516 0.01 18.06 10.19
C SER A 516 1.24 18.74 9.60
N THR A 517 1.37 18.78 8.27
CA THR A 517 2.47 19.47 7.59
C THR A 517 2.56 20.94 7.97
N LEU A 518 1.42 21.64 7.95
CA LEU A 518 1.38 23.06 8.30
C LEU A 518 1.82 23.30 9.76
N LEU A 519 1.32 22.49 10.70
CA LEU A 519 1.71 22.57 12.11
C LEU A 519 3.20 22.27 12.31
N HIS A 520 3.75 21.27 11.60
CA HIS A 520 5.19 20.96 11.63
C HIS A 520 6.01 22.13 11.08
N LEU A 521 5.59 22.76 9.99
CA LEU A 521 6.30 23.88 9.39
C LEU A 521 6.26 25.10 10.29
N VAL A 522 5.10 25.45 10.85
CA VAL A 522 5.00 26.56 11.81
C VAL A 522 5.95 26.32 13.00
N ALA A 523 5.95 25.10 13.57
CA ALA A 523 6.82 24.78 14.70
C ALA A 523 8.33 24.85 14.36
N ARG A 524 8.72 24.49 13.12
CA ARG A 524 10.13 24.34 12.73
C ARG A 524 10.74 25.58 12.11
N ILE A 525 10.01 26.28 11.25
CA ILE A 525 10.53 27.41 10.46
C ILE A 525 9.79 28.72 10.71
N GLY A 526 8.73 28.72 11.52
CA GLY A 526 7.88 29.87 11.79
C GLY A 526 6.80 30.06 10.72
N ARG A 527 5.70 30.73 11.12
CA ARG A 527 4.51 30.94 10.29
C ARG A 527 4.81 31.69 8.99
N ASP A 528 5.62 32.75 9.07
CA ASP A 528 5.96 33.62 7.93
C ASP A 528 6.66 32.84 6.80
N ARG A 529 7.37 31.78 7.15
CA ARG A 529 8.17 30.98 6.21
C ARG A 529 7.45 29.74 5.67
N VAL A 530 6.22 29.48 6.08
CA VAL A 530 5.47 28.32 5.59
C VAL A 530 5.29 28.36 4.07
N HIS A 531 5.13 29.55 3.50
CA HIS A 531 5.04 29.74 2.04
C HIS A 531 6.33 29.35 1.30
N ASP A 532 7.51 29.44 1.94
CA ASP A 532 8.79 29.05 1.35
C ASP A 532 8.82 27.55 1.02
N ALA A 533 8.13 26.74 1.82
CA ALA A 533 8.05 25.30 1.57
C ALA A 533 7.35 24.98 0.23
N TRP A 534 6.31 25.74 -0.11
CA TRP A 534 5.67 25.59 -1.41
C TRP A 534 6.58 26.03 -2.57
N GLU A 535 7.32 27.13 -2.42
CA GLU A 535 8.23 27.62 -3.45
C GLU A 535 9.34 26.60 -3.79
N ARG A 536 9.66 25.70 -2.86
CA ARG A 536 10.62 24.61 -3.01
C ARG A 536 10.00 23.33 -3.59
N SER A 537 8.67 23.24 -3.73
CA SER A 537 7.97 22.06 -4.22
C SER A 537 8.15 21.85 -5.73
N PHE A 538 7.96 20.62 -6.16
CA PHE A 538 7.91 20.30 -7.59
C PHE A 538 6.72 21.00 -8.28
N ALA A 539 5.61 21.22 -7.54
CA ALA A 539 4.48 22.01 -8.03
C ALA A 539 4.91 23.43 -8.46
N ALA A 540 5.68 24.13 -7.62
CA ALA A 540 6.19 25.45 -7.93
C ALA A 540 7.18 25.39 -9.11
N TYR A 541 8.07 24.41 -9.12
CA TYR A 541 9.02 24.20 -10.23
C TYR A 541 8.30 24.02 -11.57
N GLN A 542 7.30 23.15 -11.65
CA GLN A 542 6.51 22.90 -12.86
C GLN A 542 5.73 24.13 -13.36
N THR A 543 5.54 25.15 -12.52
CA THR A 543 4.86 26.38 -12.96
C THR A 543 5.78 27.33 -13.72
N ARG A 544 7.10 27.15 -13.66
CA ARG A 544 8.07 28.08 -14.25
C ARG A 544 7.97 28.16 -15.77
N GLU A 545 7.60 27.04 -16.42
CA GLU A 545 7.38 26.99 -17.85
C GLU A 545 6.07 27.67 -18.30
N LYS A 546 5.16 27.95 -17.36
CA LYS A 546 3.91 28.65 -17.65
C LYS A 546 4.16 30.15 -17.87
N ASN A 547 3.26 30.78 -18.63
CA ASN A 547 3.34 32.24 -18.77
C ASN A 547 3.23 32.94 -17.40
N LYS A 548 3.80 34.16 -17.31
CA LYS A 548 3.87 34.95 -16.06
C LYS A 548 2.53 35.07 -15.35
N LYS A 549 1.45 35.32 -16.09
CA LYS A 549 0.10 35.50 -15.52
C LYS A 549 -0.43 34.19 -14.90
N ALA A 550 -0.21 33.03 -15.54
CA ALA A 550 -0.63 31.74 -15.01
C ALA A 550 0.18 31.35 -13.78
N ARG A 551 1.49 31.63 -13.74
CA ARG A 551 2.37 31.42 -12.59
C ARG A 551 1.94 32.27 -11.38
N GLU A 552 1.70 33.57 -11.56
CA GLU A 552 1.22 34.45 -10.52
C GLU A 552 -0.16 34.06 -9.98
N ARG A 553 -1.04 33.58 -10.87
CA ARG A 553 -2.35 33.04 -10.45
C ARG A 553 -2.18 31.81 -9.56
N GLN A 554 -1.39 30.83 -9.99
CA GLN A 554 -1.17 29.59 -9.22
C GLN A 554 -0.51 29.89 -7.87
N ARG A 555 0.47 30.80 -7.82
CA ARG A 555 1.09 31.24 -6.56
C ARG A 555 0.06 31.85 -5.61
N ARG A 556 -0.81 32.76 -6.10
CA ARG A 556 -1.88 33.36 -5.30
C ARG A 556 -2.92 32.35 -4.83
N ASP A 557 -3.25 31.38 -5.68
CA ASP A 557 -4.20 30.31 -5.30
C ASP A 557 -3.61 29.45 -4.17
N GLN A 558 -2.32 29.13 -4.24
CA GLN A 558 -1.63 28.38 -3.21
C GLN A 558 -1.44 29.17 -1.92
N GLN A 559 -1.09 30.45 -2.00
CA GLN A 559 -1.02 31.32 -0.81
C GLN A 559 -2.37 31.36 -0.11
N ARG A 560 -3.46 31.58 -0.84
CA ARG A 560 -4.82 31.54 -0.28
C ARG A 560 -5.18 30.19 0.32
N TYR A 561 -4.72 29.09 -0.28
CA TYR A 561 -4.93 27.76 0.29
C TYR A 561 -4.27 27.63 1.66
N VAL A 562 -2.99 27.99 1.77
CA VAL A 562 -2.24 27.95 3.03
C VAL A 562 -2.85 28.88 4.07
N ASP A 563 -3.13 30.13 3.70
CA ASP A 563 -3.70 31.14 4.62
C ASP A 563 -5.04 30.68 5.22
N ARG A 564 -5.93 30.09 4.41
CA ARG A 564 -7.22 29.58 4.89
C ARG A 564 -7.05 28.45 5.90
N HIS A 565 -6.10 27.55 5.67
CA HIS A 565 -5.80 26.46 6.61
C HIS A 565 -5.19 26.99 7.91
N LEU A 566 -4.27 27.96 7.82
CA LEU A 566 -3.69 28.60 9.01
C LEU A 566 -4.76 29.37 9.82
N GLN A 567 -5.65 30.09 9.15
CA GLN A 567 -6.78 30.80 9.80
C GLN A 567 -7.74 29.83 10.50
N LEU A 568 -8.02 28.66 9.87
CA LEU A 568 -8.82 27.60 10.49
C LEU A 568 -8.12 27.04 11.73
N LEU A 569 -6.81 26.79 11.65
CA LEU A 569 -6.02 26.31 12.79
C LEU A 569 -5.98 27.32 13.94
N ASP A 570 -5.93 28.63 13.65
CA ASP A 570 -6.08 29.72 14.66
C ASP A 570 -7.48 29.66 15.29
N GLU A 571 -8.56 29.64 14.48
CA GLU A 571 -9.94 29.63 14.99
C GLU A 571 -10.20 28.42 15.90
N LEU A 572 -9.64 27.27 15.57
CA LEU A 572 -9.79 26.04 16.35
C LEU A 572 -8.79 25.94 17.52
N GLY A 573 -7.88 26.91 17.69
CA GLY A 573 -6.92 26.94 18.79
C GLY A 573 -5.75 25.97 18.69
N TYR A 574 -5.39 25.56 17.48
CA TYR A 574 -4.16 24.77 17.21
C TYR A 574 -2.92 25.65 17.12
N LEU A 575 -3.12 26.91 16.73
CA LEU A 575 -2.11 27.96 16.69
C LEU A 575 -2.52 29.12 17.60
N ASP A 576 -1.52 29.80 18.15
CA ASP A 576 -1.64 31.11 18.83
C ASP A 576 -0.57 32.03 18.21
N GLY A 577 -0.98 32.79 17.21
CA GLY A 577 -0.07 33.57 16.38
C GLY A 577 0.96 32.67 15.67
N ASP A 578 2.24 32.85 16.03
CA ASP A 578 3.36 32.08 15.46
C ASP A 578 3.71 30.79 16.24
N ARG A 579 2.94 30.48 17.28
CA ARG A 579 3.23 29.35 18.16
C ARG A 579 2.20 28.21 17.95
N VAL A 580 2.71 26.99 17.95
CA VAL A 580 1.87 25.80 18.01
C VAL A 580 1.44 25.60 19.47
N THR A 581 0.15 25.48 19.71
CA THR A 581 -0.41 25.24 21.06
C THR A 581 -0.24 23.77 21.46
N THR A 582 -0.51 23.41 22.74
CA THR A 582 -0.56 22.00 23.19
C THR A 582 -1.50 21.16 22.32
N LYS A 583 -2.62 21.73 21.92
CA LYS A 583 -3.59 21.10 21.00
C LYS A 583 -2.96 20.84 19.63
N GLY A 584 -2.22 21.84 19.11
CA GLY A 584 -1.47 21.72 17.87
C GLY A 584 -0.33 20.69 17.94
N GLU A 585 0.36 20.63 19.09
CA GLU A 585 1.44 19.65 19.33
C GLU A 585 0.93 18.21 19.29
N ILE A 586 -0.26 17.93 19.84
CA ILE A 586 -0.91 16.62 19.75
C ILE A 586 -1.29 16.34 18.30
N ALA A 587 -1.97 17.28 17.64
CA ALA A 587 -2.44 17.11 16.27
C ALA A 587 -1.33 16.76 15.28
N ARG A 588 -0.19 17.50 15.31
CA ARG A 588 0.90 17.26 14.37
C ARG A 588 1.55 15.87 14.46
N ARG A 589 1.43 15.19 15.62
CA ARG A 589 2.01 13.85 15.87
C ARG A 589 1.06 12.69 15.49
N LEU A 590 -0.18 12.98 15.10
CA LEU A 590 -1.16 11.94 14.78
C LEU A 590 -0.89 11.27 13.42
N GLY A 591 -0.33 12.02 12.45
CA GLY A 591 0.00 11.50 11.13
C GLY A 591 -1.22 11.14 10.28
N GLY A 592 -2.36 11.79 10.53
CA GLY A 592 -3.64 11.64 9.87
C GLY A 592 -4.80 11.80 10.84
N TYR A 593 -5.95 12.24 10.36
CA TYR A 593 -7.15 12.51 11.18
C TYR A 593 -6.91 13.52 12.31
N GLU A 594 -6.00 14.46 12.08
CA GLU A 594 -5.46 15.39 13.08
C GLU A 594 -6.56 16.16 13.80
N LEU A 595 -7.43 16.82 13.05
CA LEU A 595 -8.50 17.62 13.63
C LEU A 595 -9.58 16.73 14.27
N GLN A 596 -9.92 15.61 13.63
CA GLN A 596 -10.97 14.72 14.13
C GLN A 596 -10.62 14.16 15.52
N VAL A 597 -9.43 13.56 15.63
CA VAL A 597 -9.00 12.92 16.91
C VAL A 597 -8.77 13.98 17.98
N THR A 598 -8.09 15.08 17.64
CA THR A 598 -7.75 16.12 18.62
C THR A 598 -9.00 16.83 19.14
N GLU A 599 -9.98 17.13 18.28
CA GLU A 599 -11.26 17.70 18.75
C GLU A 599 -12.01 16.77 19.69
N LEU A 600 -12.02 15.46 19.40
CA LEU A 600 -12.66 14.51 20.30
C LEU A 600 -11.94 14.36 21.63
N LEU A 601 -10.60 14.48 21.64
CA LEU A 601 -9.79 14.53 22.87
C LEU A 601 -10.13 15.76 23.71
N PHE A 602 -10.01 16.97 23.13
CA PHE A 602 -10.19 18.22 23.86
C PHE A 602 -11.64 18.51 24.27
N ARG A 603 -12.62 17.86 23.64
CA ARG A 603 -14.03 17.91 24.03
C ARG A 603 -14.41 16.81 25.04
N GLY A 604 -13.45 16.00 25.51
CA GLY A 604 -13.69 14.92 26.46
C GLY A 604 -14.51 13.75 25.89
N SER A 605 -14.73 13.71 24.57
CA SER A 605 -15.59 12.69 23.94
C SER A 605 -15.02 11.29 24.02
N LEU A 606 -13.71 11.13 24.20
CA LEU A 606 -13.02 9.85 24.32
C LEU A 606 -12.76 9.43 25.77
N GLU A 607 -12.84 10.36 26.72
CA GLU A 607 -12.44 10.15 28.13
C GLU A 607 -13.24 9.10 28.86
N THR A 608 -14.51 8.96 28.55
CA THR A 608 -15.42 8.04 29.26
C THR A 608 -15.69 6.75 28.49
N LEU A 609 -15.08 6.59 27.32
CA LEU A 609 -15.34 5.43 26.47
C LEU A 609 -14.59 4.19 26.97
N PRO A 610 -15.26 3.05 27.08
CA PRO A 610 -14.56 1.77 27.32
C PRO A 610 -13.74 1.38 26.07
N SER A 611 -12.73 0.52 26.26
CA SER A 611 -11.77 0.13 25.22
C SER A 611 -12.42 -0.35 23.93
N ARG A 612 -13.49 -1.16 24.00
CA ARG A 612 -14.23 -1.62 22.82
C ARG A 612 -14.90 -0.46 22.03
N ALA A 613 -15.42 0.55 22.76
CA ALA A 613 -16.02 1.71 22.13
C ALA A 613 -14.95 2.61 21.48
N LEU A 614 -13.78 2.75 22.09
CA LEU A 614 -12.63 3.40 21.48
C LEU A 614 -12.24 2.71 20.17
N ALA A 615 -12.10 1.38 20.16
CA ALA A 615 -11.83 0.60 18.95
C ALA A 615 -12.86 0.90 17.84
N MET A 616 -14.16 0.92 18.19
CA MET A 616 -15.22 1.25 17.22
C MET A 616 -15.10 2.67 16.65
N VAL A 617 -14.77 3.67 17.49
CA VAL A 617 -14.59 5.07 17.06
C VAL A 617 -13.43 5.19 16.09
N PHE A 618 -12.27 4.63 16.43
CA PHE A 618 -11.08 4.70 15.58
C PHE A 618 -11.26 3.92 14.27
N VAL A 619 -11.91 2.76 14.31
CA VAL A 619 -12.27 2.01 13.11
C VAL A 619 -13.25 2.80 12.24
N ALA A 620 -14.26 3.45 12.82
CA ALA A 620 -15.23 4.26 12.09
C ALA A 620 -14.59 5.48 11.41
N MET A 621 -13.56 6.08 12.01
CA MET A 621 -12.81 7.19 11.39
C MET A 621 -12.04 6.72 10.14
N ILE A 622 -11.48 5.52 10.19
CA ILE A 622 -10.66 4.95 9.10
C ILE A 622 -11.52 4.37 7.98
N HIS A 623 -12.62 3.69 8.36
CA HIS A 623 -13.46 2.97 7.41
C HIS A 623 -14.11 3.90 6.41
N GLU A 624 -14.26 3.41 5.18
CA GLU A 624 -15.01 4.07 4.10
C GLU A 624 -15.69 3.03 3.24
N GLU A 625 -17.00 3.03 3.30
CA GLU A 625 -17.77 2.13 2.48
C GLU A 625 -17.94 2.68 1.07
N ARG A 626 -17.51 1.92 0.07
CA ARG A 626 -17.60 2.31 -1.34
C ARG A 626 -19.00 2.17 -1.95
N ARG A 627 -19.95 1.58 -1.22
CA ARG A 627 -21.35 1.40 -1.64
C ARG A 627 -22.27 1.75 -0.49
N ALA A 628 -23.38 2.43 -0.78
CA ALA A 628 -24.41 2.70 0.21
C ALA A 628 -25.02 1.37 0.71
N ALA A 629 -24.45 0.81 1.76
CA ALA A 629 -25.02 -0.30 2.49
C ALA A 629 -26.07 0.21 3.49
N GLN A 630 -26.91 -0.68 3.97
CA GLN A 630 -27.83 -0.37 5.06
C GLN A 630 -27.00 0.00 6.30
N ARG A 631 -27.28 1.15 6.91
CA ARG A 631 -26.60 1.56 8.13
C ARG A 631 -26.76 0.48 9.20
N PRO A 632 -25.67 -0.02 9.81
CA PRO A 632 -25.79 -1.05 10.82
C PRO A 632 -26.58 -0.51 12.01
N TRP A 633 -27.43 -1.36 12.55
CA TRP A 633 -28.12 -1.05 13.79
C TRP A 633 -27.13 -1.18 14.96
N ILE A 634 -26.97 -0.10 15.71
CA ILE A 634 -26.14 -0.08 16.91
C ILE A 634 -27.08 0.10 18.10
N PRO A 635 -27.06 -0.82 19.08
CA PRO A 635 -27.88 -0.68 20.28
C PRO A 635 -27.62 0.65 20.97
N ALA A 636 -28.68 1.41 21.26
CA ALA A 636 -28.57 2.69 21.94
C ALA A 636 -27.92 2.56 23.35
N SER A 637 -28.05 1.40 23.97
CA SER A 637 -27.40 1.05 25.24
C SER A 637 -25.87 1.01 25.15
N MET A 638 -25.30 0.81 23.98
CA MET A 638 -23.83 0.69 23.83
C MET A 638 -23.10 2.03 23.90
N PHE A 639 -23.49 2.99 23.13
CA PHE A 639 -22.95 4.36 23.15
C PHE A 639 -23.69 5.34 22.24
N GLY A 640 -25.01 5.17 22.10
CA GLY A 640 -25.82 5.98 21.18
C GLY A 640 -25.78 7.50 21.44
N GLY A 641 -25.57 7.91 22.67
CA GLY A 641 -25.34 9.31 23.05
C GLY A 641 -23.98 9.82 22.54
N THR A 642 -22.94 9.07 22.80
CA THR A 642 -21.55 9.38 22.39
C THR A 642 -21.41 9.41 20.88
N ARG A 643 -21.97 8.45 20.16
CA ARG A 643 -21.97 8.46 18.68
C ARG A 643 -22.59 9.73 18.13
N ARG A 644 -23.74 10.14 18.65
CA ARG A 644 -24.39 11.40 18.23
C ARG A 644 -23.51 12.62 18.52
N GLY A 645 -22.82 12.63 19.66
CA GLY A 645 -21.84 13.65 20.02
C GLY A 645 -20.69 13.71 19.04
N ILE A 646 -20.10 12.57 18.69
CA ILE A 646 -19.01 12.43 17.71
C ILE A 646 -19.47 12.91 16.32
N ASP A 647 -20.61 12.39 15.83
CA ASP A 647 -21.17 12.78 14.53
C ASP A 647 -21.46 14.29 14.47
N LYS A 648 -21.94 14.89 15.58
CA LYS A 648 -22.15 16.34 15.70
C LYS A 648 -20.84 17.11 15.62
N THR A 649 -19.81 16.69 16.37
CA THR A 649 -18.47 17.31 16.32
C THR A 649 -17.91 17.29 14.90
N MET A 650 -18.03 16.15 14.20
CA MET A 650 -17.55 16.05 12.82
C MET A 650 -18.35 16.92 11.85
N LEU A 651 -19.65 17.10 12.08
CA LEU A 651 -20.49 17.99 11.29
C LEU A 651 -20.08 19.47 11.51
N GLU A 652 -19.79 19.85 12.75
CA GLU A 652 -19.30 21.18 13.08
C GLU A 652 -17.96 21.48 12.42
N LEU A 653 -16.99 20.53 12.50
CA LEU A 653 -15.69 20.67 11.86
C LEU A 653 -15.82 20.83 10.34
N THR A 654 -16.62 20.00 9.68
CA THR A 654 -16.84 20.12 8.23
C THR A 654 -17.55 21.43 7.87
N GLY A 655 -18.38 21.98 8.77
CA GLY A 655 -18.99 23.29 8.61
C GLY A 655 -17.97 24.44 8.68
N ILE A 656 -17.00 24.33 9.59
CA ILE A 656 -15.90 25.31 9.72
C ILE A 656 -15.00 25.25 8.47
N GLU A 657 -14.61 24.04 7.99
CA GLU A 657 -13.85 23.93 6.75
C GLU A 657 -14.57 24.57 5.55
N ALA A 658 -15.89 24.31 5.43
CA ALA A 658 -16.71 24.91 4.38
C ALA A 658 -16.75 26.47 4.49
N LYS A 659 -16.76 27.03 5.71
CA LYS A 659 -16.65 28.48 5.95
C LYS A 659 -15.37 29.07 5.35
N TYR A 660 -14.24 28.34 5.47
CA TYR A 660 -12.97 28.72 4.88
C TYR A 660 -12.80 28.29 3.42
N GLY A 661 -13.79 27.60 2.81
CA GLY A 661 -13.74 27.10 1.44
C GLY A 661 -12.62 26.07 1.24
N ILE A 662 -12.42 25.20 2.25
CA ILE A 662 -11.47 24.08 2.21
C ILE A 662 -12.19 22.86 1.61
N GLU A 663 -11.70 22.41 0.46
CA GLU A 663 -12.22 21.23 -0.26
C GLU A 663 -11.08 20.35 -0.77
N PRO A 664 -11.22 19.00 -0.70
CA PRO A 664 -12.29 18.27 -0.02
C PRO A 664 -12.23 18.44 1.50
N GLY A 665 -13.40 18.49 2.15
CA GLY A 665 -13.49 18.59 3.61
C GLY A 665 -13.12 17.28 4.32
N LEU A 666 -13.07 17.36 5.66
CA LEU A 666 -12.74 16.24 6.53
C LEU A 666 -13.69 15.05 6.32
N LYS A 667 -13.12 13.86 6.34
CA LYS A 667 -13.87 12.61 6.29
C LYS A 667 -14.68 12.42 7.56
N ARG A 668 -15.95 12.05 7.40
CA ARG A 668 -16.82 11.72 8.54
C ARG A 668 -16.69 10.23 8.89
N PRO A 669 -16.89 9.86 10.17
CA PRO A 669 -16.87 8.47 10.60
C PRO A 669 -17.91 7.62 9.85
N ASP A 670 -17.50 6.47 9.39
CA ASP A 670 -18.37 5.45 8.80
C ASP A 670 -18.48 4.27 9.76
N TRP A 671 -19.66 4.08 10.32
CA TRP A 671 -19.94 3.09 11.34
C TRP A 671 -20.23 1.69 10.78
N GLY A 672 -20.03 1.46 9.47
CA GLY A 672 -20.36 0.21 8.78
C GLY A 672 -19.70 -1.04 9.36
N LEU A 673 -18.51 -0.93 9.91
CA LEU A 673 -17.79 -2.05 10.53
C LEU A 673 -18.05 -2.24 12.04
N THR A 674 -18.99 -1.51 12.64
CA THR A 674 -19.28 -1.67 14.08
C THR A 674 -19.62 -3.12 14.49
N PRO A 675 -20.47 -3.88 13.78
CA PRO A 675 -20.74 -5.28 14.11
C PRO A 675 -19.46 -6.14 14.04
N THR A 676 -18.61 -5.89 13.05
CA THR A 676 -17.34 -6.60 12.88
C THR A 676 -16.37 -6.35 14.03
N VAL A 677 -16.24 -5.09 14.48
CA VAL A 677 -15.40 -4.75 15.67
C VAL A 677 -15.93 -5.44 16.91
N LEU A 678 -17.26 -5.46 17.11
CA LEU A 678 -17.87 -6.10 18.27
C LEU A 678 -17.65 -7.62 18.28
N GLY A 679 -17.87 -8.28 17.15
CA GLY A 679 -17.62 -9.71 17.01
C GLY A 679 -16.13 -10.05 17.23
N TRP A 680 -15.25 -9.29 16.58
CA TRP A 680 -13.80 -9.47 16.72
C TRP A 680 -13.32 -9.30 18.19
N CYS A 681 -13.67 -8.18 18.81
CA CYS A 681 -13.35 -7.96 20.24
C CYS A 681 -14.12 -8.90 21.17
N GLY A 682 -15.14 -9.59 20.70
CA GLY A 682 -15.87 -10.64 21.39
C GLY A 682 -15.24 -12.03 21.27
N GLY A 683 -14.21 -12.19 20.44
CA GLY A 683 -13.48 -13.44 20.26
C GLY A 683 -13.80 -14.20 18.98
N LEU A 684 -14.72 -13.71 18.13
CA LEU A 684 -14.99 -14.34 16.83
C LEU A 684 -13.73 -14.32 15.95
N SER A 685 -13.51 -15.39 15.21
CA SER A 685 -12.46 -15.47 14.19
C SER A 685 -12.81 -14.65 12.95
N MET A 686 -11.84 -14.42 12.08
CA MET A 686 -12.07 -13.71 10.82
C MET A 686 -12.99 -14.49 9.89
N ASP A 687 -12.95 -15.82 9.95
CA ASP A 687 -13.79 -16.70 9.14
C ASP A 687 -15.24 -16.66 9.60
N GLU A 688 -15.51 -16.74 10.91
CA GLU A 688 -16.85 -16.57 11.46
C GLU A 688 -17.44 -15.20 11.09
N LEU A 689 -16.66 -14.14 11.16
CA LEU A 689 -17.10 -12.81 10.76
C LEU A 689 -17.39 -12.70 9.25
N GLU A 690 -16.63 -13.39 8.40
CA GLU A 690 -16.89 -13.46 6.97
C GLU A 690 -18.21 -14.18 6.69
N GLU A 691 -18.44 -15.33 7.34
CA GLU A 691 -19.68 -16.09 7.18
C GLU A 691 -20.93 -15.33 7.69
N GLU A 692 -20.83 -14.75 8.88
CA GLU A 692 -21.98 -14.09 9.51
C GLU A 692 -22.32 -12.73 8.93
N LEU A 693 -21.29 -11.94 8.58
CA LEU A 693 -21.45 -10.53 8.20
C LEU A 693 -21.15 -10.26 6.73
N GLY A 694 -20.63 -11.26 5.99
CA GLY A 694 -20.27 -11.11 4.58
C GLY A 694 -19.17 -10.06 4.37
N ILE A 695 -18.27 -9.90 5.33
CA ILE A 695 -17.16 -8.94 5.27
C ILE A 695 -16.11 -9.39 4.25
N ASN A 696 -15.21 -8.47 3.91
CA ASN A 696 -14.00 -8.80 3.17
C ASN A 696 -12.81 -8.81 4.15
N PRO A 697 -12.22 -9.97 4.44
CA PRO A 697 -11.20 -10.12 5.49
C PRO A 697 -9.98 -9.22 5.30
N GLY A 698 -9.47 -9.10 4.09
CA GLY A 698 -8.30 -8.26 3.81
C GLY A 698 -8.59 -6.76 4.00
N ASP A 699 -9.82 -6.31 3.71
CA ASP A 699 -10.22 -4.92 3.97
C ASP A 699 -10.37 -4.66 5.46
N VAL A 700 -10.96 -5.58 6.22
CA VAL A 700 -11.09 -5.50 7.68
C VAL A 700 -9.72 -5.47 8.34
N CYS A 701 -8.84 -6.41 7.99
CA CYS A 701 -7.47 -6.47 8.51
C CYS A 701 -6.73 -5.14 8.24
N ARG A 702 -6.84 -4.58 7.03
CA ARG A 702 -6.25 -3.28 6.69
C ARG A 702 -6.80 -2.15 7.54
N VAL A 703 -8.12 -2.06 7.71
CA VAL A 703 -8.76 -1.00 8.51
C VAL A 703 -8.37 -1.11 9.98
N PHE A 704 -8.36 -2.32 10.53
CA PHE A 704 -7.96 -2.55 11.92
C PHE A 704 -6.50 -2.17 12.16
N ARG A 705 -5.58 -2.56 11.27
CA ARG A 705 -4.16 -2.14 11.37
C ARG A 705 -3.99 -0.63 11.31
N MET A 706 -4.74 0.06 10.45
CA MET A 706 -4.72 1.53 10.40
C MET A 706 -5.30 2.16 11.67
N ALA A 707 -6.37 1.60 12.23
CA ALA A 707 -6.97 2.08 13.48
C ALA A 707 -6.02 1.87 14.67
N ILE A 708 -5.35 0.72 14.75
CA ILE A 708 -4.30 0.44 15.73
C ILE A 708 -3.17 1.47 15.61
N GLN A 709 -2.73 1.77 14.40
CA GLN A 709 -1.68 2.76 14.20
C GLN A 709 -2.11 4.16 14.67
N LEU A 710 -3.33 4.57 14.35
CA LEU A 710 -3.87 5.86 14.79
C LEU A 710 -4.01 5.92 16.32
N MET A 711 -4.47 4.84 16.96
CA MET A 711 -4.52 4.73 18.43
C MET A 711 -3.12 4.78 19.07
N ARG A 712 -2.13 4.11 18.47
CA ARG A 712 -0.72 4.17 18.94
C ARG A 712 -0.17 5.59 18.83
N ASN A 713 -0.43 6.30 17.75
CA ASN A 713 -0.01 7.69 17.57
C ASN A 713 -0.71 8.60 18.58
N THR A 714 -2.01 8.41 18.79
CA THR A 714 -2.78 9.14 19.82
C THR A 714 -2.18 8.91 21.21
N LYS A 715 -1.94 7.65 21.59
CA LYS A 715 -1.32 7.30 22.87
C LYS A 715 0.05 7.95 23.08
N ARG A 716 0.89 8.01 22.04
CA ARG A 716 2.22 8.66 22.10
C ARG A 716 2.15 10.19 22.20
N SER A 717 1.03 10.77 21.78
CA SER A 717 0.85 12.23 21.72
C SER A 717 0.24 12.84 22.98
N ILE A 718 -0.34 12.01 23.85
CA ILE A 718 -0.98 12.42 25.11
C ILE A 718 -0.11 12.03 26.32
N ASP A 719 -0.46 12.54 27.50
CA ASP A 719 0.23 12.24 28.74
C ASP A 719 0.10 10.74 29.08
N ARG A 720 1.20 10.14 29.56
CA ARG A 720 1.26 8.72 29.95
C ARG A 720 0.40 8.41 31.17
N GLU A 721 0.25 9.37 32.06
CA GLU A 721 -0.53 9.22 33.30
C GLU A 721 -2.04 9.38 33.08
N TRP A 722 -2.45 9.81 31.88
CA TRP A 722 -3.88 9.93 31.58
C TRP A 722 -4.52 8.53 31.39
N ASP A 723 -5.59 8.27 32.15
CA ASP A 723 -6.32 6.97 32.16
C ASP A 723 -6.75 6.52 30.75
N LEU A 724 -6.99 7.43 29.83
CA LEU A 724 -7.24 7.13 28.42
C LEU A 724 -6.12 6.32 27.78
N THR A 725 -4.87 6.49 28.21
CA THR A 725 -3.69 5.77 27.69
C THR A 725 -3.81 4.28 27.90
N GLY A 726 -4.22 3.85 29.10
CA GLY A 726 -4.47 2.43 29.41
C GLY A 726 -5.60 1.86 28.57
N ARG A 727 -6.71 2.58 28.45
CA ARG A 727 -7.87 2.12 27.66
C ARG A 727 -7.59 2.07 26.16
N LEU A 728 -6.73 2.94 25.63
CA LEU A 728 -6.23 2.85 24.26
C LEU A 728 -5.37 1.60 24.07
N GLU A 729 -4.51 1.24 25.05
CA GLU A 729 -3.73 0.01 24.97
C GLU A 729 -4.59 -1.24 24.96
N ASP A 730 -5.60 -1.29 25.81
CA ASP A 730 -6.57 -2.39 25.82
C ASP A 730 -7.33 -2.48 24.47
N ALA A 731 -7.70 -1.34 23.89
CA ALA A 731 -8.36 -1.30 22.58
C ALA A 731 -7.43 -1.79 21.46
N ILE A 732 -6.16 -1.41 21.50
CA ILE A 732 -5.12 -1.89 20.59
C ILE A 732 -4.96 -3.39 20.73
N THR A 733 -4.83 -3.91 21.96
CA THR A 733 -4.67 -5.33 22.24
C THR A 733 -5.86 -6.14 21.76
N ALA A 734 -7.09 -5.63 21.98
CA ALA A 734 -8.30 -6.30 21.52
C ALA A 734 -8.42 -6.41 19.99
N LEU A 735 -7.85 -5.45 19.26
CA LEU A 735 -7.83 -5.49 17.78
C LEU A 735 -6.62 -6.24 17.23
N ASN A 736 -5.44 -6.16 17.89
CA ASN A 736 -4.17 -6.66 17.37
C ASN A 736 -3.92 -8.12 17.74
N ARG A 737 -4.72 -9.00 17.20
CA ARG A 737 -4.59 -10.46 17.37
C ARG A 737 -4.65 -11.16 16.02
N ASP A 738 -4.24 -12.42 16.00
CA ASP A 738 -4.33 -13.34 14.84
C ASP A 738 -3.86 -12.70 13.54
N GLU A 739 -4.69 -12.69 12.50
CA GLU A 739 -4.36 -12.16 11.16
C GLU A 739 -4.15 -10.64 11.14
N VAL A 740 -4.62 -9.93 12.17
CA VAL A 740 -4.41 -8.49 12.28
C VAL A 740 -2.99 -8.18 12.80
N ASP A 741 -2.38 -9.07 13.58
CA ASP A 741 -1.01 -8.89 14.07
C ASP A 741 0.02 -9.03 12.92
N ALA A 742 0.51 -7.88 12.46
CA ALA A 742 1.49 -7.84 11.39
C ALA A 742 2.87 -8.33 11.81
N ARG A 743 3.23 -8.21 13.10
CA ARG A 743 4.51 -8.67 13.62
C ARG A 743 4.55 -10.19 13.63
N ARG A 744 3.52 -10.85 14.18
CA ARG A 744 3.38 -12.30 14.15
C ARG A 744 3.51 -12.86 12.73
N GLN A 745 2.86 -12.23 11.74
CA GLN A 745 2.96 -12.67 10.36
C GLN A 745 4.40 -12.63 9.82
N LEU A 746 5.17 -11.59 10.14
CA LEU A 746 6.56 -11.46 9.70
C LEU A 746 7.48 -12.47 10.42
N GLU A 747 7.23 -12.72 11.71
CA GLU A 747 7.99 -13.70 12.50
C GLU A 747 7.76 -15.13 11.99
N LEU A 748 6.51 -15.49 11.68
CA LEU A 748 6.19 -16.79 11.06
C LEU A 748 6.82 -16.95 9.66
N GLY A 749 6.98 -15.86 8.92
CA GLY A 749 7.65 -15.86 7.63
C GLY A 749 9.17 -16.06 7.69
N ARG A 750 9.80 -15.90 8.88
CA ARG A 750 11.27 -15.92 9.08
C ARG A 750 11.90 -17.31 9.26
N GLN A 751 11.16 -18.33 9.57
CA GLN A 751 11.69 -19.65 9.98
C GLN A 751 12.46 -20.43 8.88
N ASP A 752 12.93 -19.78 7.82
CA ASP A 752 13.70 -20.41 6.73
C ASP A 752 15.22 -20.42 6.93
N GLY A 753 15.76 -20.00 8.07
CA GLY A 753 17.19 -19.75 8.24
C GLY A 753 17.92 -20.58 9.32
N ALA A 754 17.28 -21.59 9.87
CA ALA A 754 17.92 -22.43 10.88
C ALA A 754 17.68 -23.91 10.60
N ASP A 755 18.31 -24.45 9.54
CA ASP A 755 18.69 -25.86 9.39
C ASP A 755 19.88 -25.97 8.43
#